data_f0fc8b8360fc66c5572860f9e77b8aac
#
_entry.id   f0fc8b8360fc66c5572860f9e77b8aac
#
_cell.length_a   1.000
_cell.length_b   1.000
_cell.length_c   1.000
_cell.angle_alpha   90.00
_cell.angle_beta   90.00
_cell.angle_gamma   90.00
#
_symmetry.space_group_name_H-M   'P 1'
#
loop_
_entity.id
_entity.type
_entity.pdbx_description
1 polymer ?
#
loop_
_entity_poly.entity_id
_entity_poly.type
_entity_poly.pdbx_seq_one_letter_code
_entity_poly.pdbx_strand_id
1 'polypeptide(L)'
;MNTIKRIQISALSIAISAILSPSVYATTASSSIEKIAVSGVRQAFRGDVPLSEQPQSIEFISAENLDDAGVTTLTDIFDLTPSISEQNDFGGLWESFAIRGLVGDENIPSGFLINGFSSGRSFSGTRDTSNIDYVEVMKGPGSALYGRSEPGGTINIITKKPQFEEQGSVKVSAGSWQSYRGEGDYTNAITEQLAFRVNGAIEESESFRDYHENKKTVITPSILWLISDTTKLNYELEYVDQSVTFDRGIVAVDGKVDALPIDTFLGEPSDKPTEVDAISHQLTFEHQIGQWSLLNGFSYSDSKFISESSDAELAPGRQVYFTDGETLSRQHNERDFQTKNISARTELSGSVTAAGFTHHLLIGADASKFDFDKLWYRYRPTLEDTRYAINMYNPVYGQTAPEGSLLYNSTEVQHSYGVYIQDQIDITEQWKVQVGGRYDWFDQQIDNHINQSQSKSDQSTFSPRVGLVYAYSDDIQYYTSYSEGFRPNSGYDINGDAFKPESTTSIEAGIKFSTDTLNGSFTVFSAEKSNMLTTDLQAGVSTALGEVTSEGVEFDLHGYITERTSFDFAYTYTDAKTANDTVNTDWWVKLPKGSPLLNIPKHSANVRLKRDLNDLIDLNATIGIALQYEGERLGETIDPTYYLPSYTLVNLFATYNVNDDVSVQLNVNNVLDKEYYSNSYSAIWTQPGEPVNYKLSLKYSF
;
A
#
# COMPACT_ATOMS: atom_id res chain seq x y z
N MET A 1 30.45 5.69 16.33
CA MET A 1 30.52 5.25 14.93
C MET A 1 31.43 4.04 14.69
N ASN A 2 32.48 3.72 15.41
CA ASN A 2 33.38 2.60 15.10
C ASN A 2 33.01 1.23 15.72
N THR A 3 32.01 1.15 16.59
CA THR A 3 31.64 -0.09 17.29
C THR A 3 30.53 -0.87 16.57
N ILE A 4 29.66 -0.18 15.82
CA ILE A 4 28.52 -0.79 15.09
C ILE A 4 29.01 -1.50 13.81
N LYS A 5 29.98 -0.95 13.08
CA LYS A 5 30.56 -1.61 11.88
C LYS A 5 31.22 -2.97 12.16
N ARG A 6 31.66 -3.24 13.41
CA ARG A 6 32.26 -4.54 13.77
C ARG A 6 31.22 -5.62 14.07
N ILE A 7 29.99 -5.25 14.41
CA ILE A 7 28.90 -6.20 14.71
C ILE A 7 28.28 -6.75 13.41
N GLN A 8 28.16 -5.92 12.36
CA GLN A 8 27.61 -6.36 11.07
C GLN A 8 28.46 -7.41 10.36
N ILE A 9 29.79 -7.31 10.41
CA ILE A 9 30.69 -8.29 9.81
C ILE A 9 30.70 -9.62 10.59
N SER A 10 30.46 -9.58 11.90
CA SER A 10 30.43 -10.76 12.76
C SER A 10 29.13 -11.58 12.63
N ALA A 11 28.00 -10.93 12.34
CA ALA A 11 26.72 -11.62 12.14
C ALA A 11 26.69 -12.45 10.83
N LEU A 12 27.27 -11.89 9.75
CA LEU A 12 27.36 -12.59 8.47
C LEU A 12 28.29 -13.81 8.54
N SER A 13 29.36 -13.73 9.34
CA SER A 13 30.33 -14.84 9.51
C SER A 13 29.79 -15.99 10.38
N ILE A 14 28.84 -15.73 11.27
CA ILE A 14 28.18 -16.75 12.12
C ILE A 14 27.11 -17.50 11.34
N ALA A 15 26.38 -16.84 10.43
CA ALA A 15 25.37 -17.48 9.59
C ALA A 15 25.99 -18.52 8.60
N ILE A 16 27.17 -18.24 8.07
CA ILE A 16 27.87 -19.13 7.13
C ILE A 16 28.46 -20.37 7.82
N SER A 17 28.78 -20.29 9.11
CA SER A 17 29.37 -21.42 9.87
C SER A 17 28.35 -22.44 10.38
N ALA A 18 27.07 -22.14 10.39
CA ALA A 18 25.98 -23.02 10.83
C ALA A 18 25.46 -23.97 9.72
N ILE A 19 25.87 -23.78 8.47
CA ILE A 19 25.34 -24.51 7.29
C ILE A 19 26.05 -25.86 7.02
N LEU A 20 27.04 -26.26 7.83
CA LEU A 20 27.85 -27.46 7.60
C LEU A 20 27.57 -28.61 8.57
N SER A 21 26.33 -28.97 8.81
CA SER A 21 25.97 -30.22 9.52
C SER A 21 25.17 -31.15 8.59
N PRO A 22 25.44 -32.47 8.58
CA PRO A 22 24.92 -33.39 7.56
C PRO A 22 23.47 -33.80 7.81
N SER A 23 22.69 -33.76 6.72
CA SER A 23 21.27 -34.05 6.61
C SER A 23 20.90 -35.51 6.93
N VAL A 24 19.77 -35.68 7.57
CA VAL A 24 19.02 -36.94 7.67
C VAL A 24 17.96 -36.97 6.57
N TYR A 25 17.89 -38.07 5.85
CA TYR A 25 16.98 -38.31 4.72
C TYR A 25 15.49 -38.17 5.11
N ALA A 26 14.74 -37.36 4.41
CA ALA A 26 13.29 -37.39 4.39
C ALA A 26 12.75 -37.84 3.03
N THR A 27 11.74 -38.67 3.08
CA THR A 27 11.10 -39.40 1.96
C THR A 27 10.26 -38.44 1.10
N THR A 28 10.34 -38.65 -0.22
CA THR A 28 9.58 -37.98 -1.28
C THR A 28 8.07 -37.98 -1.04
N ALA A 29 7.49 -36.79 -0.95
CA ALA A 29 6.06 -36.56 -1.10
C ALA A 29 5.78 -36.09 -2.54
N SER A 30 4.84 -36.75 -3.20
CA SER A 30 4.37 -36.42 -4.55
C SER A 30 3.75 -35.02 -4.56
N SER A 31 4.10 -34.21 -5.55
CA SER A 31 3.48 -32.93 -5.85
C SER A 31 1.98 -33.14 -6.16
N SER A 32 1.13 -33.04 -5.17
CA SER A 32 -0.28 -32.76 -5.40
C SER A 32 -0.41 -31.29 -5.74
N ILE A 33 -1.05 -30.97 -6.85
CA ILE A 33 -1.52 -29.61 -7.18
C ILE A 33 -2.22 -29.10 -5.95
N GLU A 34 -1.60 -28.20 -5.18
CA GLU A 34 -2.27 -27.52 -4.09
C GLU A 34 -3.35 -26.65 -4.72
N LYS A 35 -4.60 -27.11 -4.62
CA LYS A 35 -5.74 -26.18 -4.69
C LYS A 35 -5.39 -25.09 -3.68
N ILE A 36 -5.37 -23.84 -4.13
CA ILE A 36 -5.31 -22.70 -3.23
C ILE A 36 -6.62 -22.71 -2.44
N ALA A 37 -6.72 -23.63 -1.50
CA ALA A 37 -7.69 -23.56 -0.45
C ALA A 37 -7.15 -22.49 0.49
N VAL A 38 -7.57 -21.24 0.30
CA VAL A 38 -7.38 -20.16 1.27
C VAL A 38 -8.16 -20.55 2.51
N SER A 39 -7.63 -21.45 3.31
CA SER A 39 -8.13 -21.82 4.64
C SER A 39 -7.47 -20.96 5.72
N GLY A 40 -7.08 -19.72 5.38
CA GLY A 40 -6.62 -18.72 6.34
C GLY A 40 -7.80 -17.99 6.96
N VAL A 41 -7.69 -17.65 8.22
CA VAL A 41 -8.64 -16.76 8.91
C VAL A 41 -8.74 -15.47 8.11
N ARG A 42 -9.91 -15.22 7.53
CA ARG A 42 -10.14 -14.06 6.66
C ARG A 42 -10.11 -12.79 7.45
N GLN A 43 -9.09 -11.98 7.20
CA GLN A 43 -8.95 -10.72 7.91
C GLN A 43 -9.81 -9.61 7.29
N ALA A 44 -9.98 -9.59 5.95
CA ALA A 44 -10.72 -8.54 5.26
C ALA A 44 -12.22 -8.55 5.56
N PHE A 45 -12.83 -9.72 5.80
CA PHE A 45 -14.26 -9.83 6.11
C PHE A 45 -14.59 -10.15 7.55
N ARG A 46 -13.61 -10.52 8.34
CA ARG A 46 -13.80 -10.79 9.77
C ARG A 46 -15.00 -11.72 10.04
N GLY A 47 -15.09 -12.85 9.33
CA GLY A 47 -16.19 -13.80 9.48
C GLY A 47 -15.90 -15.14 8.82
N ASP A 48 -16.78 -16.12 8.98
CA ASP A 48 -16.63 -17.50 8.48
C ASP A 48 -17.31 -17.76 7.12
N VAL A 49 -17.84 -16.70 6.47
CA VAL A 49 -18.53 -16.82 5.17
C VAL A 49 -17.51 -16.98 4.03
N PRO A 50 -17.73 -17.91 3.06
CA PRO A 50 -16.89 -18.08 1.89
C PRO A 50 -16.72 -16.80 1.05
N LEU A 51 -15.51 -16.55 0.51
CA LEU A 51 -15.24 -15.36 -0.32
C LEU A 51 -16.08 -15.29 -1.58
N SER A 52 -16.38 -16.44 -2.18
CA SER A 52 -17.33 -16.55 -3.30
C SER A 52 -18.70 -16.01 -2.97
N GLU A 53 -19.10 -16.11 -1.69
CA GLU A 53 -20.39 -15.68 -1.17
C GLU A 53 -20.37 -14.26 -0.60
N GLN A 54 -19.22 -13.56 -0.67
CA GLN A 54 -19.14 -12.15 -0.27
C GLN A 54 -19.59 -11.24 -1.41
N PRO A 55 -20.57 -10.34 -1.18
CA PRO A 55 -21.06 -9.42 -2.21
C PRO A 55 -20.10 -8.23 -2.41
N GLN A 56 -18.84 -8.50 -2.71
CA GLN A 56 -17.81 -7.50 -2.95
C GLN A 56 -16.67 -8.06 -3.79
N SER A 57 -16.05 -7.21 -4.60
CA SER A 57 -14.81 -7.51 -5.30
C SER A 57 -13.63 -7.51 -4.33
N ILE A 58 -12.89 -8.63 -4.30
CA ILE A 58 -11.66 -8.79 -3.50
C ILE A 58 -10.64 -9.52 -4.33
N GLU A 59 -9.45 -8.98 -4.35
CA GLU A 59 -8.28 -9.56 -5.01
C GLU A 59 -7.29 -10.07 -3.99
N PHE A 60 -6.63 -11.19 -4.29
CA PHE A 60 -5.59 -11.79 -3.46
C PHE A 60 -4.30 -11.87 -4.26
N ILE A 61 -3.21 -11.38 -3.64
CA ILE A 61 -1.86 -11.46 -4.19
C ILE A 61 -1.05 -12.35 -3.25
N SER A 62 -0.69 -13.53 -3.70
CA SER A 62 0.02 -14.51 -2.87
C SER A 62 1.52 -14.18 -2.74
N ALA A 63 2.17 -14.76 -1.71
CA ALA A 63 3.62 -14.67 -1.56
C ALA A 63 4.37 -15.23 -2.79
N GLU A 64 3.80 -16.25 -3.47
CA GLU A 64 4.37 -16.78 -4.72
C GLU A 64 4.35 -15.72 -5.82
N ASN A 65 3.24 -14.99 -5.97
CA ASN A 65 3.13 -13.90 -6.95
C ASN A 65 4.16 -12.80 -6.68
N LEU A 66 4.39 -12.48 -5.40
CA LEU A 66 5.39 -11.49 -4.99
C LEU A 66 6.82 -11.99 -5.28
N ASP A 67 7.11 -13.25 -4.99
CA ASP A 67 8.43 -13.85 -5.23
C ASP A 67 8.71 -13.96 -6.74
N ASP A 68 7.77 -14.42 -7.55
CA ASP A 68 7.87 -14.50 -9.02
C ASP A 68 8.14 -13.11 -9.64
N ALA A 69 7.42 -12.08 -9.19
CA ALA A 69 7.62 -10.71 -9.64
C ALA A 69 8.94 -10.09 -9.12
N GLY A 70 9.50 -10.67 -8.07
CA GLY A 70 10.74 -10.20 -7.45
C GLY A 70 10.58 -8.89 -6.69
N VAL A 71 9.37 -8.56 -6.24
CA VAL A 71 9.05 -7.31 -5.54
C VAL A 71 9.57 -7.29 -4.12
N THR A 72 9.91 -6.12 -3.59
CA THR A 72 10.47 -5.93 -2.24
C THR A 72 9.71 -4.89 -1.42
N THR A 73 8.86 -4.07 -2.05
CA THR A 73 8.06 -3.03 -1.38
C THR A 73 6.57 -3.18 -1.70
N LEU A 74 5.72 -2.51 -0.92
CA LEU A 74 4.27 -2.48 -1.20
C LEU A 74 3.96 -1.70 -2.50
N THR A 75 4.75 -0.69 -2.83
CA THR A 75 4.59 0.06 -4.08
C THR A 75 4.74 -0.85 -5.30
N ASP A 76 5.73 -1.76 -5.27
CA ASP A 76 5.89 -2.75 -6.35
C ASP A 76 4.68 -3.69 -6.49
N ILE A 77 3.91 -3.88 -5.40
CA ILE A 77 2.68 -4.70 -5.41
C ILE A 77 1.55 -3.98 -6.16
N PHE A 78 1.51 -2.65 -6.14
CA PHE A 78 0.50 -1.89 -6.87
C PHE A 78 0.56 -2.17 -8.38
N ASP A 79 1.75 -2.37 -8.91
CA ASP A 79 1.98 -2.73 -10.31
C ASP A 79 1.36 -4.09 -10.70
N LEU A 80 1.04 -4.94 -9.73
CA LEU A 80 0.39 -6.24 -9.98
C LEU A 80 -1.13 -6.14 -10.08
N THR A 81 -1.72 -5.00 -9.68
CA THR A 81 -3.17 -4.79 -9.53
C THR A 81 -3.65 -3.58 -10.34
N PRO A 82 -4.25 -3.75 -11.54
CA PRO A 82 -4.64 -2.64 -12.42
C PRO A 82 -5.69 -1.68 -11.85
N SER A 83 -6.39 -2.04 -10.78
CA SER A 83 -7.36 -1.16 -10.10
C SER A 83 -6.72 -0.19 -9.12
N ILE A 84 -5.42 -0.33 -8.86
CA ILE A 84 -4.63 0.56 -8.01
C ILE A 84 -3.79 1.46 -8.91
N SER A 85 -3.76 2.75 -8.60
CA SER A 85 -2.90 3.74 -9.27
C SER A 85 -2.02 4.42 -8.22
N GLU A 86 -0.72 4.47 -8.47
CA GLU A 86 0.22 5.18 -7.61
C GLU A 86 -0.09 6.68 -7.56
N GLN A 87 0.12 7.26 -6.41
CA GLN A 87 -0.03 8.68 -6.15
C GLN A 87 1.31 9.29 -5.70
N ASN A 88 1.29 10.52 -5.18
CA ASN A 88 2.48 11.19 -4.68
C ASN A 88 3.24 10.33 -3.66
N ASP A 89 4.46 9.92 -4.01
CA ASP A 89 5.32 9.04 -3.22
C ASP A 89 6.15 9.77 -2.14
N PHE A 90 6.05 11.10 -2.08
CA PHE A 90 6.82 11.93 -1.16
C PHE A 90 8.33 11.63 -1.20
N GLY A 91 8.91 11.59 -2.40
CA GLY A 91 10.33 11.33 -2.59
C GLY A 91 10.74 9.89 -2.29
N GLY A 92 9.86 8.92 -2.59
CA GLY A 92 10.10 7.50 -2.40
C GLY A 92 9.81 6.98 -0.98
N LEU A 93 9.08 7.73 -0.16
CA LEU A 93 8.86 7.43 1.27
C LEU A 93 7.40 7.09 1.62
N TRP A 94 6.45 7.48 0.77
CA TRP A 94 5.04 7.19 0.96
C TRP A 94 4.57 6.10 0.01
N GLU A 95 3.66 5.30 0.49
CA GLU A 95 2.92 4.31 -0.28
C GLU A 95 1.50 4.85 -0.47
N SER A 96 1.39 5.93 -1.28
CA SER A 96 0.11 6.56 -1.58
C SER A 96 -0.50 5.98 -2.82
N PHE A 97 -1.79 5.66 -2.75
CA PHE A 97 -2.51 4.98 -3.81
C PHE A 97 -3.96 5.48 -3.94
N ALA A 98 -4.51 5.26 -5.12
CA ALA A 98 -5.93 5.33 -5.39
C ALA A 98 -6.43 3.95 -5.80
N ILE A 99 -7.58 3.52 -5.28
CA ILE A 99 -8.28 2.32 -5.75
C ILE A 99 -9.52 2.78 -6.50
N ARG A 100 -9.75 2.23 -7.71
CA ARG A 100 -10.86 2.65 -8.58
C ARG A 100 -10.88 4.17 -8.82
N GLY A 101 -9.71 4.78 -8.89
CA GLY A 101 -9.55 6.22 -9.13
C GLY A 101 -9.94 7.14 -7.97
N LEU A 102 -10.29 6.62 -6.80
CA LEU A 102 -10.60 7.41 -5.63
C LEU A 102 -9.39 7.53 -4.73
N VAL A 103 -8.81 8.72 -4.71
CA VAL A 103 -7.63 9.08 -3.91
C VAL A 103 -8.03 9.43 -2.49
N GLY A 104 -7.19 9.11 -1.50
CA GLY A 104 -7.26 9.62 -0.14
C GLY A 104 -6.93 11.11 -0.07
N ASP A 105 -5.92 11.46 0.70
CA ASP A 105 -5.37 12.82 0.78
C ASP A 105 -4.02 12.84 0.04
N GLU A 106 -3.85 13.74 -0.91
CA GLU A 106 -2.63 13.85 -1.72
C GLU A 106 -1.39 14.24 -0.93
N ASN A 107 -1.58 14.81 0.27
CA ASN A 107 -0.52 15.33 1.14
C ASN A 107 -0.29 14.49 2.40
N ILE A 108 -0.87 13.31 2.49
CA ILE A 108 -0.77 12.39 3.64
C ILE A 108 -0.64 10.96 3.11
N PRO A 109 0.23 10.11 3.70
CA PRO A 109 0.33 8.70 3.30
C PRO A 109 -1.04 8.02 3.34
N SER A 110 -1.32 7.16 2.37
CA SER A 110 -2.52 6.34 2.38
C SER A 110 -2.51 5.35 3.54
N GLY A 111 -3.69 5.11 4.11
CA GLY A 111 -3.84 4.12 5.17
C GLY A 111 -4.05 2.73 4.59
N PHE A 112 -3.37 1.74 5.15
CA PHE A 112 -3.59 0.33 4.88
C PHE A 112 -3.69 -0.46 6.20
N LEU A 113 -4.03 -1.73 6.11
CA LEU A 113 -4.13 -2.61 7.26
C LEU A 113 -2.98 -3.61 7.29
N ILE A 114 -2.55 -3.99 8.49
CA ILE A 114 -1.65 -5.12 8.75
C ILE A 114 -2.39 -6.06 9.71
N ASN A 115 -2.69 -7.27 9.26
CA ASN A 115 -3.49 -8.25 10.02
C ASN A 115 -4.84 -7.67 10.51
N GLY A 116 -5.44 -6.79 9.72
CA GLY A 116 -6.69 -6.10 10.05
C GLY A 116 -6.58 -4.98 11.07
N PHE A 117 -5.38 -4.55 11.46
CA PHE A 117 -5.14 -3.34 12.25
C PHE A 117 -4.70 -2.20 11.33
N SER A 118 -5.27 -1.02 11.55
CA SER A 118 -4.88 0.17 10.80
C SER A 118 -3.42 0.54 11.07
N SER A 119 -2.63 0.72 10.01
CA SER A 119 -1.29 1.31 10.10
C SER A 119 -1.32 2.79 10.48
N GLY A 120 -2.50 3.40 10.44
CA GLY A 120 -2.67 4.84 10.60
C GLY A 120 -2.14 5.63 9.39
N ARG A 121 -1.89 6.90 9.60
CA ARG A 121 -1.17 7.79 8.67
C ARG A 121 0.30 7.87 9.09
N SER A 122 0.99 6.73 9.15
CA SER A 122 2.33 6.69 9.72
C SER A 122 3.40 7.02 8.68
N PHE A 123 4.44 7.69 9.15
CA PHE A 123 5.68 7.92 8.40
C PHE A 123 6.67 6.80 8.75
N SER A 124 6.30 5.55 8.45
CA SER A 124 7.04 4.35 8.89
C SER A 124 8.03 3.81 7.85
N GLY A 125 8.31 4.57 6.80
CA GLY A 125 9.06 4.08 5.65
C GLY A 125 8.24 3.16 4.75
N THR A 126 8.85 2.64 3.69
CA THR A 126 8.19 1.75 2.76
C THR A 126 8.00 0.35 3.35
N ARG A 127 6.83 -0.26 3.14
CA ARG A 127 6.52 -1.60 3.61
C ARG A 127 7.38 -2.65 2.92
N ASP A 128 8.03 -3.52 3.71
CA ASP A 128 8.85 -4.62 3.22
C ASP A 128 8.03 -5.88 2.98
N THR A 129 8.36 -6.66 1.93
CA THR A 129 7.62 -7.87 1.55
C THR A 129 8.13 -9.15 2.23
N SER A 130 9.27 -9.15 2.94
CA SER A 130 9.89 -10.35 3.50
C SER A 130 9.02 -11.15 4.47
N ASN A 131 8.13 -10.48 5.22
CA ASN A 131 7.22 -11.12 6.17
C ASN A 131 5.77 -11.25 5.65
N ILE A 132 5.51 -10.93 4.38
CA ILE A 132 4.16 -11.00 3.80
C ILE A 132 3.83 -12.46 3.42
N ASP A 133 2.68 -12.93 3.87
CA ASP A 133 2.08 -14.20 3.45
C ASP A 133 1.19 -14.00 2.21
N TYR A 134 0.31 -13.00 2.26
CA TYR A 134 -0.47 -12.55 1.12
C TYR A 134 -1.02 -11.13 1.35
N VAL A 135 -1.51 -10.51 0.29
CA VAL A 135 -2.16 -9.19 0.34
C VAL A 135 -3.60 -9.34 -0.14
N GLU A 136 -4.52 -8.73 0.60
CA GLU A 136 -5.94 -8.62 0.26
C GLU A 136 -6.22 -7.19 -0.20
N VAL A 137 -6.77 -7.04 -1.41
CA VAL A 137 -7.27 -5.77 -1.92
C VAL A 137 -8.79 -5.82 -1.98
N MET A 138 -9.41 -5.19 -1.01
CA MET A 138 -10.86 -5.09 -0.92
C MET A 138 -11.30 -3.80 -1.63
N LYS A 139 -12.01 -3.93 -2.75
CA LYS A 139 -12.40 -2.82 -3.60
C LYS A 139 -13.74 -2.22 -3.13
N GLY A 140 -13.85 -0.89 -3.17
CA GLY A 140 -14.98 -0.14 -2.59
C GLY A 140 -14.82 0.17 -1.09
N PRO A 141 -15.66 1.07 -0.52
CA PRO A 141 -15.51 1.56 0.85
C PRO A 141 -15.53 0.44 1.90
N GLY A 142 -14.50 0.42 2.75
CA GLY A 142 -14.36 -0.55 3.84
C GLY A 142 -14.90 -0.10 5.20
N SER A 143 -15.46 1.10 5.30
CA SER A 143 -15.78 1.74 6.59
C SER A 143 -16.80 0.99 7.43
N ALA A 144 -17.72 0.23 6.82
CA ALA A 144 -18.68 -0.57 7.55
C ALA A 144 -18.05 -1.67 8.44
N LEU A 145 -16.78 -2.02 8.20
CA LEU A 145 -16.02 -2.99 9.01
C LEU A 145 -14.85 -2.35 9.73
N TYR A 146 -14.14 -1.44 9.07
CA TYR A 146 -12.85 -0.92 9.53
C TYR A 146 -12.92 0.51 10.08
N GLY A 147 -14.09 1.16 9.99
CA GLY A 147 -14.25 2.57 10.35
C GLY A 147 -13.62 3.48 9.31
N ARG A 148 -12.82 4.44 9.75
CA ARG A 148 -12.08 5.31 8.85
C ARG A 148 -11.25 4.49 7.86
N SER A 149 -11.49 4.67 6.56
CA SER A 149 -10.81 3.95 5.49
C SER A 149 -10.53 4.85 4.28
N GLU A 150 -9.65 4.40 3.41
CA GLU A 150 -9.46 5.07 2.11
C GLU A 150 -10.74 4.93 1.27
N PRO A 151 -11.07 5.95 0.46
CA PRO A 151 -12.39 6.04 -0.19
C PRO A 151 -12.62 4.96 -1.26
N GLY A 152 -11.57 4.56 -1.97
CA GLY A 152 -11.67 3.60 -3.08
C GLY A 152 -11.62 2.14 -2.67
N GLY A 153 -11.07 1.83 -1.48
CA GLY A 153 -10.91 0.47 -1.02
C GLY A 153 -9.97 0.34 0.17
N THR A 154 -9.67 -0.90 0.52
CA THR A 154 -8.78 -1.21 1.65
C THR A 154 -7.75 -2.26 1.23
N ILE A 155 -6.48 -1.98 1.46
CA ILE A 155 -5.40 -2.96 1.34
C ILE A 155 -5.15 -3.55 2.73
N ASN A 156 -5.12 -4.87 2.85
CA ASN A 156 -4.81 -5.57 4.08
C ASN A 156 -3.66 -6.54 3.85
N ILE A 157 -2.56 -6.32 4.54
CA ILE A 157 -1.36 -7.14 4.46
C ILE A 157 -1.45 -8.21 5.55
N ILE A 158 -1.35 -9.46 5.16
CA ILE A 158 -1.30 -10.59 6.09
C ILE A 158 0.13 -11.07 6.20
N THR A 159 0.63 -11.09 7.42
CA THR A 159 2.00 -11.49 7.73
C THR A 159 2.10 -12.99 7.98
N LYS A 160 3.25 -13.56 7.67
CA LYS A 160 3.59 -14.96 7.95
C LYS A 160 3.46 -15.27 9.44
N LYS A 161 2.78 -16.36 9.79
CA LYS A 161 2.57 -16.78 11.19
C LYS A 161 3.53 -17.92 11.58
N PRO A 162 3.85 -18.05 12.91
CA PRO A 162 4.61 -19.21 13.40
C PRO A 162 3.96 -20.55 13.04
N GLN A 163 4.78 -21.51 12.66
CA GLN A 163 4.39 -22.89 12.37
C GLN A 163 5.02 -23.83 13.39
N PHE A 164 4.37 -24.98 13.65
CA PHE A 164 4.89 -26.00 14.56
C PHE A 164 5.86 -26.99 13.89
N GLU A 165 5.86 -27.01 12.57
CA GLU A 165 6.85 -27.74 11.77
C GLU A 165 8.05 -26.85 11.50
N GLU A 166 9.25 -27.42 11.57
CA GLU A 166 10.47 -26.69 11.25
C GLU A 166 10.52 -26.34 9.77
N GLN A 167 10.62 -25.06 9.49
CA GLN A 167 10.75 -24.53 8.14
C GLN A 167 11.65 -23.30 8.19
N GLY A 168 12.45 -23.12 7.17
CA GLY A 168 13.27 -21.94 7.06
C GLY A 168 13.72 -21.66 5.64
N SER A 169 14.14 -20.42 5.41
CA SER A 169 14.81 -20.03 4.17
C SER A 169 15.80 -18.91 4.38
N VAL A 170 16.85 -18.92 3.58
CA VAL A 170 17.77 -17.80 3.43
C VAL A 170 17.83 -17.46 1.95
N LYS A 171 17.61 -16.18 1.60
CA LYS A 171 17.66 -15.68 0.24
C LYS A 171 18.66 -14.54 0.18
N VAL A 172 19.54 -14.56 -0.80
CA VAL A 172 20.47 -13.47 -1.10
C VAL A 172 20.24 -13.03 -2.53
N SER A 173 20.22 -11.74 -2.76
CA SER A 173 19.95 -11.16 -4.07
C SER A 173 20.96 -10.08 -4.39
N ALA A 174 21.32 -9.96 -5.67
CA ALA A 174 22.12 -8.88 -6.22
C ALA A 174 21.52 -8.42 -7.55
N GLY A 175 21.52 -7.13 -7.80
CA GLY A 175 20.87 -6.56 -8.96
C GLY A 175 21.55 -5.31 -9.50
N SER A 176 20.88 -4.67 -10.46
CA SER A 176 21.24 -3.38 -11.03
C SER A 176 21.46 -2.34 -9.94
N TRP A 177 22.26 -1.33 -10.24
CA TRP A 177 22.54 -0.18 -9.34
C TRP A 177 23.06 -0.61 -7.96
N GLN A 178 24.01 -1.55 -7.95
CA GLN A 178 24.64 -2.05 -6.72
C GLN A 178 23.61 -2.47 -5.64
N SER A 179 22.46 -3.01 -6.08
CA SER A 179 21.44 -3.49 -5.15
C SER A 179 21.86 -4.85 -4.57
N TYR A 180 21.91 -4.92 -3.24
CA TYR A 180 22.19 -6.13 -2.49
C TYR A 180 21.14 -6.32 -1.41
N ARG A 181 20.55 -7.53 -1.33
CA ARG A 181 19.55 -7.85 -0.33
C ARG A 181 19.77 -9.24 0.27
N GLY A 182 19.68 -9.35 1.58
CA GLY A 182 19.67 -10.59 2.32
C GLY A 182 18.35 -10.74 3.07
N GLU A 183 17.71 -11.89 2.96
CA GLU A 183 16.47 -12.23 3.67
C GLU A 183 16.65 -13.52 4.45
N GLY A 184 16.00 -13.61 5.60
CA GLY A 184 15.95 -14.80 6.43
C GLY A 184 14.57 -15.02 6.99
N ASP A 185 14.13 -16.27 6.99
CA ASP A 185 12.84 -16.69 7.55
C ASP A 185 13.06 -18.04 8.26
N TYR A 186 12.64 -18.13 9.52
CA TYR A 186 12.73 -19.38 10.27
C TYR A 186 11.59 -19.54 11.26
N THR A 187 10.95 -20.68 11.25
CA THR A 187 9.87 -21.04 12.19
C THR A 187 10.08 -22.43 12.73
N ASN A 188 9.72 -22.65 13.98
CA ASN A 188 9.74 -23.96 14.63
C ASN A 188 8.88 -23.96 15.89
N ALA A 189 8.56 -25.17 16.38
CA ALA A 189 7.99 -25.38 17.69
C ALA A 189 9.05 -25.20 18.80
N ILE A 190 8.73 -24.47 19.86
CA ILE A 190 9.47 -24.48 21.11
C ILE A 190 8.97 -25.63 22.00
N THR A 191 7.64 -25.86 21.97
CA THR A 191 6.93 -26.94 22.62
C THR A 191 5.74 -27.36 21.73
N GLU A 192 5.02 -28.40 22.08
CA GLU A 192 3.78 -28.82 21.39
C GLU A 192 2.71 -27.71 21.35
N GLN A 193 2.82 -26.69 22.21
CA GLN A 193 1.85 -25.61 22.34
C GLN A 193 2.41 -24.22 21.98
N LEU A 194 3.72 -24.11 21.78
CA LEU A 194 4.38 -22.82 21.57
C LEU A 194 5.29 -22.89 20.34
N ALA A 195 5.00 -22.08 19.33
CA ALA A 195 5.83 -21.92 18.14
C ALA A 195 6.33 -20.48 18.02
N PHE A 196 7.43 -20.31 17.32
CA PHE A 196 7.97 -18.98 17.00
C PHE A 196 8.31 -18.88 15.52
N ARG A 197 8.39 -17.65 15.03
CA ARG A 197 8.93 -17.30 13.72
C ARG A 197 9.77 -16.06 13.82
N VAL A 198 10.84 -15.97 13.04
CA VAL A 198 11.63 -14.77 12.86
C VAL A 198 11.83 -14.57 11.37
N ASN A 199 11.34 -13.43 10.85
CA ASN A 199 11.63 -12.98 9.52
C ASN A 199 12.52 -11.73 9.59
N GLY A 200 13.27 -11.48 8.55
CA GLY A 200 14.01 -10.23 8.43
C GLY A 200 14.65 -10.06 7.07
N ALA A 201 14.91 -8.81 6.74
CA ALA A 201 15.62 -8.40 5.54
C ALA A 201 16.60 -7.28 5.85
N ILE A 202 17.73 -7.29 5.13
CA ILE A 202 18.66 -6.17 5.06
C ILE A 202 18.89 -5.85 3.58
N GLU A 203 18.85 -4.57 3.24
CA GLU A 203 19.00 -4.09 1.87
C GLU A 203 19.91 -2.88 1.83
N GLU A 204 20.74 -2.81 0.81
CA GLU A 204 21.50 -1.62 0.42
C GLU A 204 21.46 -1.54 -1.09
N SER A 205 21.02 -0.40 -1.64
CA SER A 205 20.93 -0.16 -3.08
C SER A 205 21.21 1.30 -3.42
N GLU A 206 21.78 1.48 -4.60
CA GLU A 206 21.72 2.75 -5.33
C GLU A 206 20.48 2.75 -6.22
N SER A 207 20.31 3.76 -7.06
CA SER A 207 19.25 3.88 -8.06
C SER A 207 19.83 4.20 -9.43
N PHE A 208 19.01 4.14 -10.48
CA PHE A 208 19.32 4.74 -11.77
C PHE A 208 19.36 6.28 -11.68
N ARG A 209 18.80 6.85 -10.63
CA ARG A 209 18.85 8.27 -10.30
C ARG A 209 20.18 8.60 -9.67
N ASP A 210 20.82 9.68 -10.12
CA ASP A 210 22.08 10.16 -9.54
C ASP A 210 21.94 10.45 -8.03
N TYR A 211 22.96 10.11 -7.24
CA TYR A 211 23.04 10.37 -5.79
C TYR A 211 21.94 9.72 -4.93
N HIS A 212 21.13 8.85 -5.49
CA HIS A 212 20.07 8.19 -4.72
C HIS A 212 20.57 6.87 -4.11
N GLU A 213 20.50 6.78 -2.79
CA GLU A 213 20.83 5.58 -2.00
C GLU A 213 19.65 5.20 -1.11
N ASN A 214 19.44 3.89 -0.91
CA ASN A 214 18.49 3.34 0.06
C ASN A 214 19.17 2.24 0.89
N LYS A 215 19.01 2.31 2.21
CA LYS A 215 19.44 1.28 3.17
C LYS A 215 18.29 0.96 4.07
N LYS A 216 17.96 -0.33 4.19
CA LYS A 216 16.80 -0.78 4.95
C LYS A 216 17.12 -2.03 5.75
N THR A 217 16.66 -2.06 6.98
CA THR A 217 16.68 -3.24 7.84
C THR A 217 15.29 -3.46 8.42
N VAL A 218 14.77 -4.66 8.26
CA VAL A 218 13.49 -5.07 8.84
C VAL A 218 13.69 -6.36 9.59
N ILE A 219 13.08 -6.47 10.78
CA ILE A 219 13.06 -7.70 11.56
C ILE A 219 11.69 -7.89 12.21
N THR A 220 11.11 -9.09 12.05
CA THR A 220 9.75 -9.40 12.52
C THR A 220 9.74 -10.72 13.29
N PRO A 221 10.06 -10.74 14.60
CA PRO A 221 9.85 -11.90 15.44
C PRO A 221 8.38 -12.03 15.84
N SER A 222 7.87 -13.27 15.88
CA SER A 222 6.52 -13.58 16.32
C SER A 222 6.45 -14.88 17.11
N ILE A 223 5.40 -14.99 17.94
CA ILE A 223 5.16 -16.16 18.82
C ILE A 223 3.67 -16.52 18.72
N LEU A 224 3.40 -17.80 18.51
CA LEU A 224 2.06 -18.38 18.59
C LEU A 224 1.99 -19.34 19.77
N TRP A 225 1.07 -19.09 20.70
CA TRP A 225 0.81 -19.95 21.84
C TRP A 225 -0.60 -20.56 21.77
N LEU A 226 -0.69 -21.87 21.65
CA LEU A 226 -1.91 -22.64 21.78
C LEU A 226 -2.14 -22.89 23.29
N ILE A 227 -2.87 -21.98 23.94
CA ILE A 227 -3.16 -22.06 25.40
C ILE A 227 -4.02 -23.32 25.67
N SER A 228 -4.91 -23.64 24.74
CA SER A 228 -5.71 -24.88 24.71
C SER A 228 -6.15 -25.16 23.27
N ASP A 229 -6.87 -26.28 23.04
CA ASP A 229 -7.43 -26.62 21.74
C ASP A 229 -8.39 -25.57 21.16
N THR A 230 -8.93 -24.71 22.03
CA THR A 230 -9.91 -23.66 21.68
C THR A 230 -9.37 -22.25 21.87
N THR A 231 -8.12 -22.09 22.33
CA THR A 231 -7.61 -20.76 22.71
C THR A 231 -6.19 -20.60 22.17
N LYS A 232 -5.97 -19.55 21.39
CA LYS A 232 -4.65 -19.17 20.90
C LYS A 232 -4.34 -17.71 21.15
N LEU A 233 -3.06 -17.43 21.34
CA LEU A 233 -2.49 -16.10 21.47
C LEU A 233 -1.37 -15.95 20.45
N ASN A 234 -1.43 -14.94 19.61
CA ASN A 234 -0.38 -14.58 18.69
C ASN A 234 0.18 -13.20 19.07
N TYR A 235 1.49 -13.11 19.16
CA TYR A 235 2.21 -11.84 19.32
C TYR A 235 3.20 -11.66 18.18
N GLU A 236 3.27 -10.46 17.62
CA GLU A 236 4.19 -10.07 16.56
C GLU A 236 4.79 -8.71 16.87
N LEU A 237 6.09 -8.58 16.64
CA LEU A 237 6.82 -7.33 16.67
C LEU A 237 7.40 -7.10 15.27
N GLU A 238 7.39 -5.86 14.82
CA GLU A 238 8.12 -5.42 13.64
C GLU A 238 8.98 -4.22 13.99
N TYR A 239 10.23 -4.26 13.55
CA TYR A 239 11.16 -3.15 13.62
C TYR A 239 11.65 -2.82 12.21
N VAL A 240 11.60 -1.53 11.85
CA VAL A 240 12.06 -0.98 10.59
C VAL A 240 13.05 0.13 10.87
N ASP A 241 14.23 0.07 10.21
CA ASP A 241 15.23 1.11 10.14
C ASP A 241 15.51 1.37 8.66
N GLN A 242 15.26 2.58 8.18
CA GLN A 242 15.44 2.94 6.78
C GLN A 242 16.15 4.29 6.68
N SER A 243 17.12 4.37 5.76
CA SER A 243 17.83 5.59 5.38
C SER A 243 17.79 5.71 3.86
N VAL A 244 17.18 6.78 3.33
CA VAL A 244 16.98 6.96 1.89
C VAL A 244 17.19 8.40 1.46
N THR A 245 17.79 8.61 0.28
CA THR A 245 17.88 9.93 -0.35
C THR A 245 16.48 10.40 -0.76
N PHE A 246 16.11 11.61 -0.36
CA PHE A 246 14.83 12.21 -0.74
C PHE A 246 14.90 12.74 -2.17
N ASP A 247 14.06 12.24 -3.09
CA ASP A 247 14.08 12.64 -4.51
C ASP A 247 12.66 12.92 -5.04
N ARG A 248 12.42 14.12 -5.55
CA ARG A 248 11.15 14.53 -6.15
C ARG A 248 11.05 14.25 -7.65
N GLY A 249 12.05 13.57 -8.22
CA GLY A 249 12.09 13.27 -9.65
C GLY A 249 12.63 14.43 -10.50
N ILE A 250 12.08 14.57 -11.69
CA ILE A 250 12.54 15.54 -12.70
C ILE A 250 11.48 16.58 -13.02
N VAL A 251 11.89 17.62 -13.77
CA VAL A 251 10.99 18.63 -14.33
C VAL A 251 10.57 18.23 -15.75
N ALA A 252 9.28 18.19 -16.02
CA ALA A 252 8.74 18.11 -17.36
C ALA A 252 8.73 19.52 -17.97
N VAL A 253 9.72 19.82 -18.80
CA VAL A 253 9.93 21.15 -19.39
C VAL A 253 8.90 21.44 -20.46
N ASP A 254 8.12 22.50 -20.33
CA ASP A 254 7.02 22.84 -21.23
C ASP A 254 6.05 21.67 -21.45
N GLY A 255 5.78 20.89 -20.41
CA GLY A 255 4.92 19.71 -20.46
C GLY A 255 5.56 18.49 -21.15
N LYS A 256 6.87 18.52 -21.47
CA LYS A 256 7.59 17.40 -22.05
C LYS A 256 8.37 16.67 -20.98
N VAL A 257 8.01 15.44 -20.73
CA VAL A 257 8.62 14.58 -19.71
C VAL A 257 10.04 14.13 -20.08
N ASP A 258 10.37 14.07 -21.36
CA ASP A 258 11.65 13.63 -21.94
C ASP A 258 12.66 14.75 -22.17
N ALA A 259 12.45 15.92 -21.58
CA ALA A 259 13.34 17.08 -21.77
C ALA A 259 14.62 17.02 -20.94
N LEU A 260 14.64 16.27 -19.84
CA LEU A 260 15.80 16.03 -19.01
C LEU A 260 16.13 14.53 -18.96
N PRO A 261 17.41 14.15 -18.84
CA PRO A 261 17.77 12.76 -18.58
C PRO A 261 17.07 12.24 -17.31
N ILE A 262 16.57 11.01 -17.34
CA ILE A 262 15.83 10.42 -16.22
C ILE A 262 16.68 10.19 -14.97
N ASP A 263 18.00 10.15 -15.09
CA ASP A 263 18.96 10.02 -13.99
C ASP A 263 19.25 11.36 -13.27
N THR A 264 18.85 12.51 -13.84
CA THR A 264 19.15 13.84 -13.31
C THR A 264 18.58 14.04 -11.89
N PHE A 265 19.44 14.24 -10.90
CA PHE A 265 19.04 14.63 -9.54
C PHE A 265 18.95 16.15 -9.43
N LEU A 266 17.83 16.68 -8.94
CA LEU A 266 17.61 18.14 -8.82
C LEU A 266 17.57 18.64 -7.37
N GLY A 267 17.83 17.74 -6.41
CA GLY A 267 18.03 18.05 -5.00
C GLY A 267 19.45 18.56 -4.72
N GLU A 268 19.95 18.30 -3.52
CA GLU A 268 21.32 18.64 -3.09
C GLU A 268 21.99 17.40 -2.48
N PRO A 269 23.04 16.83 -3.09
CA PRO A 269 23.68 15.60 -2.60
C PRO A 269 24.30 15.73 -1.20
N SER A 270 24.49 16.94 -0.69
CA SER A 270 24.98 17.18 0.68
C SER A 270 23.90 17.16 1.74
N ASP A 271 22.62 17.12 1.35
CA ASP A 271 21.51 16.93 2.31
C ASP A 271 21.66 15.56 2.98
N LYS A 272 21.28 15.49 4.26
CA LYS A 272 21.28 14.19 4.96
C LYS A 272 20.16 13.32 4.41
N PRO A 273 20.40 12.00 4.31
CA PRO A 273 19.32 11.10 3.94
C PRO A 273 18.17 11.21 4.92
N THR A 274 16.96 10.92 4.46
CA THR A 274 15.82 10.76 5.34
C THR A 274 15.98 9.49 6.14
N GLU A 275 15.85 9.60 7.46
CA GLU A 275 15.93 8.49 8.41
C GLU A 275 14.53 8.17 8.95
N VAL A 276 14.19 6.90 8.93
CA VAL A 276 12.95 6.36 9.49
C VAL A 276 13.28 5.26 10.48
N ASP A 277 12.83 5.43 11.72
CA ASP A 277 12.84 4.40 12.76
C ASP A 277 11.39 4.08 13.12
N ALA A 278 10.96 2.83 12.96
CA ALA A 278 9.61 2.43 13.31
C ALA A 278 9.59 1.10 14.07
N ILE A 279 8.73 1.02 15.07
CA ILE A 279 8.45 -0.20 15.81
C ILE A 279 6.96 -0.41 15.93
N SER A 280 6.51 -1.63 15.71
CA SER A 280 5.11 -2.01 15.90
C SER A 280 4.98 -3.31 16.68
N HIS A 281 3.90 -3.41 17.45
CA HIS A 281 3.53 -4.56 18.25
C HIS A 281 2.09 -4.92 17.96
N GLN A 282 1.82 -6.20 17.72
CA GLN A 282 0.46 -6.72 17.56
C GLN A 282 0.26 -7.90 18.51
N LEU A 283 -0.88 -7.95 19.17
CA LEU A 283 -1.30 -9.05 20.01
C LEU A 283 -2.72 -9.46 19.64
N THR A 284 -2.92 -10.71 19.29
CA THR A 284 -4.24 -11.25 18.95
C THR A 284 -4.52 -12.46 19.82
N PHE A 285 -5.63 -12.39 20.55
CA PHE A 285 -6.18 -13.49 21.35
C PHE A 285 -7.45 -14.00 20.67
N GLU A 286 -7.51 -15.29 20.38
CA GLU A 286 -8.68 -15.94 19.81
C GLU A 286 -9.16 -17.07 20.72
N HIS A 287 -10.48 -17.14 20.92
CA HIS A 287 -11.11 -18.18 21.74
C HIS A 287 -12.40 -18.69 21.11
N GLN A 288 -12.50 -20.01 20.93
CA GLN A 288 -13.70 -20.68 20.42
C GLN A 288 -14.67 -20.99 21.55
N ILE A 289 -15.93 -20.55 21.41
CA ILE A 289 -17.02 -20.75 22.35
C ILE A 289 -18.14 -21.52 21.62
N GLY A 290 -18.01 -22.84 21.55
CA GLY A 290 -18.88 -23.65 20.70
C GLY A 290 -18.67 -23.32 19.23
N GLN A 291 -19.70 -22.83 18.55
CA GLN A 291 -19.62 -22.39 17.14
C GLN A 291 -19.28 -20.89 16.98
N TRP A 292 -19.01 -20.18 18.09
CA TRP A 292 -18.64 -18.77 18.09
C TRP A 292 -17.14 -18.59 18.28
N SER A 293 -16.56 -17.65 17.55
CA SER A 293 -15.17 -17.22 17.69
C SER A 293 -15.13 -15.83 18.31
N LEU A 294 -14.46 -15.71 19.45
CA LEU A 294 -14.13 -14.43 20.08
C LEU A 294 -12.72 -14.06 19.69
N LEU A 295 -12.53 -12.87 19.11
CA LEU A 295 -11.24 -12.29 18.82
C LEU A 295 -11.05 -10.99 19.59
N ASN A 296 -9.91 -10.87 20.28
CA ASN A 296 -9.46 -9.62 20.87
C ASN A 296 -8.09 -9.28 20.27
N GLY A 297 -7.98 -8.07 19.77
CA GLY A 297 -6.75 -7.60 19.15
C GLY A 297 -6.28 -6.30 19.79
N PHE A 298 -4.96 -6.13 19.87
CA PHE A 298 -4.29 -4.93 20.30
C PHE A 298 -3.12 -4.64 19.36
N SER A 299 -2.96 -3.38 18.97
CA SER A 299 -1.81 -2.91 18.19
C SER A 299 -1.25 -1.61 18.77
N TYR A 300 0.06 -1.49 18.74
CA TYR A 300 0.81 -0.26 19.07
C TYR A 300 1.88 -0.05 18.00
N SER A 301 1.99 1.15 17.47
CA SER A 301 3.13 1.56 16.63
C SER A 301 3.65 2.92 17.02
N ASP A 302 4.97 3.11 16.89
CA ASP A 302 5.68 4.37 17.08
C ASP A 302 6.65 4.50 15.90
N SER A 303 6.62 5.62 15.19
CA SER A 303 7.55 5.88 14.10
C SER A 303 8.09 7.29 14.18
N LYS A 304 9.38 7.42 13.91
CA LYS A 304 10.11 8.67 13.82
C LYS A 304 10.64 8.85 12.42
N PHE A 305 10.44 10.02 11.86
CA PHE A 305 10.83 10.42 10.52
C PHE A 305 11.64 11.72 10.60
N ILE A 306 12.91 11.68 10.23
CA ILE A 306 13.78 12.85 10.16
C ILE A 306 14.22 13.03 8.72
N SER A 307 13.98 14.21 8.15
CA SER A 307 14.31 14.49 6.74
C SER A 307 14.92 15.85 6.56
N GLU A 308 15.97 15.91 5.76
CA GLU A 308 16.54 17.11 5.20
C GLU A 308 16.47 16.99 3.67
N SER A 309 15.82 17.94 2.98
CA SER A 309 15.64 17.85 1.53
C SER A 309 15.65 19.20 0.85
N SER A 310 16.26 19.23 -0.33
CA SER A 310 16.24 20.35 -1.27
C SER A 310 15.36 19.97 -2.45
N ASP A 311 14.22 20.65 -2.56
CA ASP A 311 13.19 20.34 -3.54
C ASP A 311 12.98 21.52 -4.49
N ALA A 312 12.55 21.25 -5.72
CA ALA A 312 12.08 22.31 -6.61
C ALA A 312 10.89 23.07 -6.00
N GLU A 313 10.93 24.40 -6.00
CA GLU A 313 9.81 25.23 -5.56
C GLU A 313 8.66 25.12 -6.56
N LEU A 314 7.48 24.74 -6.11
CA LEU A 314 6.33 24.50 -6.97
C LEU A 314 5.56 25.77 -7.37
N ALA A 315 5.54 26.80 -6.49
CA ALA A 315 4.71 27.97 -6.71
C ALA A 315 5.21 28.82 -7.88
N PRO A 316 4.38 29.03 -8.94
CA PRO A 316 4.80 29.79 -10.12
C PRO A 316 5.33 31.20 -9.79
N GLY A 317 4.76 31.88 -8.80
CA GLY A 317 5.23 33.20 -8.34
C GLY A 317 6.57 33.22 -7.59
N ARG A 318 7.22 32.04 -7.44
CA ARG A 318 8.52 31.86 -6.76
C ARG A 318 9.53 31.06 -7.60
N GLN A 319 9.10 30.51 -8.73
CA GLN A 319 9.89 29.62 -9.58
C GLN A 319 10.43 30.39 -10.79
N VAL A 320 11.76 30.59 -10.82
CA VAL A 320 12.46 31.32 -11.90
C VAL A 320 12.38 30.59 -13.23
N TYR A 321 12.33 29.25 -13.22
CA TYR A 321 12.18 28.41 -14.40
C TYR A 321 11.08 28.87 -15.36
N PHE A 322 9.93 29.32 -14.85
CA PHE A 322 8.85 29.83 -15.69
C PHE A 322 9.17 31.14 -16.43
N THR A 323 10.34 31.75 -16.11
CA THR A 323 10.80 33.00 -16.74
C THR A 323 11.92 32.77 -17.74
N ASP A 324 12.90 31.90 -17.41
CA ASP A 324 14.12 31.70 -18.20
C ASP A 324 14.22 30.30 -18.83
N GLY A 325 13.39 29.34 -18.39
CA GLY A 325 13.36 27.97 -18.93
C GLY A 325 14.50 27.06 -18.50
N GLU A 326 15.38 27.48 -17.58
CA GLU A 326 16.56 26.68 -17.18
C GLU A 326 16.93 26.76 -15.69
N THR A 327 16.57 27.84 -15.00
CA THR A 327 16.95 28.07 -13.59
C THR A 327 15.84 27.58 -12.67
N LEU A 328 16.06 26.44 -12.01
CA LEU A 328 15.14 25.86 -11.06
C LEU A 328 15.35 26.46 -9.67
N SER A 329 14.40 27.23 -9.16
CA SER A 329 14.40 27.69 -7.77
C SER A 329 14.17 26.51 -6.85
N ARG A 330 15.00 26.37 -5.79
CA ARG A 330 14.87 25.29 -4.80
C ARG A 330 14.45 25.83 -3.44
N GLN A 331 13.54 25.15 -2.78
CA GLN A 331 13.26 25.26 -1.36
C GLN A 331 14.14 24.29 -0.59
N HIS A 332 14.36 24.53 0.71
CA HIS A 332 15.02 23.59 1.60
C HIS A 332 14.12 23.29 2.79
N ASN A 333 14.02 22.02 3.15
CA ASN A 333 13.10 21.52 4.17
C ASN A 333 13.85 20.71 5.22
N GLU A 334 13.58 20.97 6.50
CA GLU A 334 14.02 20.17 7.63
C GLU A 334 12.78 19.70 8.39
N ARG A 335 12.57 18.38 8.51
CA ARG A 335 11.38 17.77 9.12
C ARG A 335 11.79 16.84 10.24
N ASP A 336 11.10 16.93 11.39
CA ASP A 336 11.14 15.97 12.49
C ASP A 336 9.69 15.64 12.85
N PHE A 337 9.25 14.46 12.41
CA PHE A 337 7.88 13.99 12.60
C PHE A 337 7.90 12.73 13.46
N GLN A 338 6.97 12.65 14.41
CA GLN A 338 6.73 11.43 15.17
C GLN A 338 5.25 11.08 15.15
N THR A 339 4.95 9.82 14.85
CA THR A 339 3.58 9.31 14.92
C THR A 339 3.50 8.14 15.90
N LYS A 340 2.39 8.09 16.65
CA LYS A 340 2.06 6.95 17.52
C LYS A 340 0.63 6.54 17.25
N ASN A 341 0.41 5.24 17.11
CA ASN A 341 -0.92 4.68 16.93
C ASN A 341 -1.14 3.54 17.91
N ILE A 342 -2.26 3.61 18.63
CA ILE A 342 -2.71 2.54 19.54
C ILE A 342 -4.09 2.14 19.08
N SER A 343 -4.35 0.85 18.91
CA SER A 343 -5.69 0.36 18.62
C SER A 343 -6.01 -0.92 19.36
N ALA A 344 -7.27 -1.07 19.72
CA ALA A 344 -7.80 -2.27 20.32
C ALA A 344 -9.13 -2.63 19.66
N ARG A 345 -9.41 -3.91 19.47
CA ARG A 345 -10.67 -4.39 18.94
C ARG A 345 -11.13 -5.65 19.66
N THR A 346 -12.44 -5.85 19.70
CA THR A 346 -13.07 -7.10 20.12
C THR A 346 -14.16 -7.48 19.15
N GLU A 347 -14.21 -8.73 18.77
CA GLU A 347 -15.13 -9.27 17.77
C GLU A 347 -15.67 -10.61 18.21
N LEU A 348 -16.96 -10.82 17.98
CA LEU A 348 -17.64 -12.10 18.14
C LEU A 348 -18.26 -12.47 16.80
N SER A 349 -17.83 -13.58 16.22
CA SER A 349 -18.37 -14.12 14.96
C SER A 349 -18.87 -15.54 15.15
N GLY A 350 -19.89 -15.92 14.39
CA GLY A 350 -20.42 -17.27 14.43
C GLY A 350 -21.76 -17.37 13.72
N SER A 351 -22.26 -18.59 13.59
CA SER A 351 -23.53 -18.84 12.91
C SER A 351 -24.61 -19.30 13.87
N VAL A 352 -25.86 -18.93 13.58
CA VAL A 352 -27.05 -19.37 14.32
C VAL A 352 -28.24 -19.57 13.38
N THR A 353 -29.02 -20.61 13.61
CA THR A 353 -30.30 -20.80 12.89
C THR A 353 -31.44 -20.13 13.67
N ALA A 354 -32.07 -19.14 13.05
CA ALA A 354 -33.22 -18.42 13.61
C ALA A 354 -34.24 -18.15 12.53
N ALA A 355 -35.53 -18.17 12.88
CA ALA A 355 -36.68 -17.96 11.97
C ALA A 355 -36.66 -18.82 10.69
N GLY A 356 -35.95 -19.94 10.70
CA GLY A 356 -35.82 -20.85 9.55
C GLY A 356 -34.65 -20.52 8.60
N PHE A 357 -33.84 -19.53 8.91
CA PHE A 357 -32.68 -19.12 8.14
C PHE A 357 -31.37 -19.33 8.93
N THR A 358 -30.27 -19.52 8.24
CA THR A 358 -28.94 -19.49 8.85
C THR A 358 -28.41 -18.07 8.78
N HIS A 359 -28.00 -17.54 9.93
CA HIS A 359 -27.42 -16.22 10.10
C HIS A 359 -25.94 -16.37 10.42
N HIS A 360 -25.07 -15.73 9.65
CA HIS A 360 -23.64 -15.61 9.90
C HIS A 360 -23.37 -14.23 10.48
N LEU A 361 -23.25 -14.16 11.79
CA LEU A 361 -23.18 -12.91 12.54
C LEU A 361 -21.73 -12.52 12.84
N LEU A 362 -21.43 -11.25 12.68
CA LEU A 362 -20.25 -10.57 13.20
C LEU A 362 -20.70 -9.37 14.02
N ILE A 363 -20.27 -9.29 15.28
CA ILE A 363 -20.51 -8.15 16.17
C ILE A 363 -19.15 -7.69 16.69
N GLY A 364 -18.88 -6.41 16.62
CA GLY A 364 -17.60 -5.91 17.07
C GLY A 364 -17.62 -4.50 17.61
N ALA A 365 -16.53 -4.17 18.30
CA ALA A 365 -16.21 -2.83 18.76
C ALA A 365 -14.70 -2.62 18.68
N ASP A 366 -14.29 -1.41 18.36
CA ASP A 366 -12.89 -1.00 18.40
C ASP A 366 -12.71 0.42 18.91
N ALA A 367 -11.48 0.70 19.32
CA ALA A 367 -11.04 2.02 19.75
C ALA A 367 -9.61 2.24 19.26
N SER A 368 -9.31 3.46 18.83
CA SER A 368 -7.95 3.85 18.47
C SER A 368 -7.62 5.26 18.93
N LYS A 369 -6.31 5.47 19.17
CA LYS A 369 -5.71 6.77 19.41
C LYS A 369 -4.52 6.94 18.48
N PHE A 370 -4.47 8.07 17.79
CA PHE A 370 -3.36 8.48 16.93
C PHE A 370 -2.81 9.82 17.41
N ASP A 371 -1.50 9.87 17.63
CA ASP A 371 -0.76 11.08 17.99
C ASP A 371 0.19 11.41 16.82
N PHE A 372 0.30 12.68 16.47
CA PHE A 372 1.24 13.18 15.46
C PHE A 372 1.89 14.47 15.93
N ASP A 373 3.19 14.39 16.23
CA ASP A 373 4.04 15.53 16.51
C ASP A 373 4.76 15.96 15.24
N LYS A 374 4.58 17.22 14.84
CA LYS A 374 5.08 17.78 13.58
C LYS A 374 5.92 19.01 13.85
N LEU A 375 7.23 18.90 13.55
CA LEU A 375 8.16 20.03 13.51
C LEU A 375 8.73 20.16 12.10
N TRP A 376 8.57 21.34 11.48
CA TRP A 376 8.99 21.56 10.10
C TRP A 376 9.52 22.98 9.94
N TYR A 377 10.80 23.09 9.50
CA TYR A 377 11.40 24.33 9.04
C TYR A 377 11.50 24.28 7.52
N ARG A 378 11.31 25.44 6.89
CA ARG A 378 11.37 25.56 5.44
C ARG A 378 11.96 26.91 5.01
N TYR A 379 12.97 26.87 4.17
CA TYR A 379 13.35 27.99 3.32
C TYR A 379 12.54 27.94 2.02
N ARG A 380 11.97 29.11 1.62
CA ARG A 380 11.32 29.28 0.31
C ARG A 380 11.94 30.47 -0.40
N PRO A 381 12.40 30.33 -1.67
CA PRO A 381 12.97 31.42 -2.45
C PRO A 381 11.88 32.44 -2.84
N THR A 382 12.32 33.63 -3.28
CA THR A 382 11.55 34.56 -4.11
C THR A 382 12.10 34.55 -5.53
N LEU A 383 11.42 35.19 -6.48
CA LEU A 383 11.93 35.28 -7.87
C LEU A 383 13.30 35.96 -7.96
N GLU A 384 13.62 36.89 -7.04
CA GLU A 384 14.90 37.59 -6.99
C GLU A 384 16.00 36.84 -6.22
N ASP A 385 15.59 35.83 -5.40
CA ASP A 385 16.54 35.06 -4.58
C ASP A 385 16.93 33.76 -5.28
N THR A 386 17.92 33.84 -6.13
CA THR A 386 18.45 32.68 -6.89
C THR A 386 19.66 32.03 -6.25
N ARG A 387 20.09 32.44 -5.04
CA ARG A 387 21.33 31.95 -4.38
C ARG A 387 21.31 30.45 -4.10
N TYR A 388 20.13 29.79 -4.08
CA TYR A 388 19.98 28.35 -3.89
C TYR A 388 19.30 27.66 -5.11
N ALA A 389 19.21 28.39 -6.22
CA ALA A 389 18.69 27.85 -7.47
C ALA A 389 19.75 26.95 -8.15
N ILE A 390 19.32 26.05 -9.01
CA ILE A 390 20.18 25.15 -9.79
C ILE A 390 19.80 25.23 -11.28
N ASN A 391 20.79 25.18 -12.16
CA ASN A 391 20.48 25.01 -13.58
C ASN A 391 20.13 23.55 -13.85
N MET A 392 18.93 23.27 -14.34
CA MET A 392 18.43 21.91 -14.48
C MET A 392 19.09 21.09 -15.59
N TYR A 393 19.73 21.76 -16.59
CA TYR A 393 20.48 21.09 -17.66
C TYR A 393 21.94 20.86 -17.34
N ASN A 394 22.49 21.65 -16.42
CA ASN A 394 23.87 21.55 -15.96
C ASN A 394 23.92 21.79 -14.46
N PRO A 395 23.46 20.85 -13.63
CA PRO A 395 23.36 21.03 -12.20
C PRO A 395 24.75 21.18 -11.56
N VAL A 396 24.91 22.22 -10.73
CA VAL A 396 26.12 22.45 -9.92
C VAL A 396 25.73 22.34 -8.46
N TYR A 397 26.25 21.32 -7.81
CA TYR A 397 25.96 20.99 -6.42
C TYR A 397 26.95 21.59 -5.42
N GLY A 398 26.72 21.34 -4.12
CA GLY A 398 27.57 21.81 -3.02
C GLY A 398 27.19 23.20 -2.53
N GLN A 399 25.97 23.65 -2.81
CA GLN A 399 25.47 24.92 -2.29
C GLN A 399 25.02 24.74 -0.83
N THR A 400 25.35 25.70 0.03
CA THR A 400 24.86 25.72 1.40
C THR A 400 23.39 26.15 1.41
N ALA A 401 22.52 25.31 1.97
CA ALA A 401 21.12 25.65 2.13
C ALA A 401 20.94 26.90 2.98
N PRO A 402 20.06 27.84 2.58
CA PRO A 402 19.70 28.95 3.43
C PRO A 402 18.90 28.49 4.64
N GLU A 403 19.04 29.20 5.77
CA GLU A 403 18.31 28.90 7.00
C GLU A 403 16.78 28.98 6.78
N GLY A 404 16.08 27.92 7.16
CA GLY A 404 14.62 27.82 7.07
C GLY A 404 13.92 28.59 8.19
N SER A 405 12.73 29.08 7.92
CA SER A 405 11.83 29.57 8.96
C SER A 405 10.89 28.47 9.45
N LEU A 406 10.51 28.54 10.72
CA LEU A 406 9.58 27.59 11.32
C LEU A 406 8.21 27.66 10.63
N LEU A 407 7.82 26.57 9.95
CA LEU A 407 6.57 26.47 9.21
C LEU A 407 5.48 25.79 10.03
N TYR A 408 5.81 24.67 10.67
CA TYR A 408 4.91 23.93 11.55
C TYR A 408 5.62 23.57 12.85
N ASN A 409 4.91 23.70 13.96
CA ASN A 409 5.21 23.12 15.25
C ASN A 409 3.85 22.84 15.89
N SER A 410 3.41 21.58 15.80
CA SER A 410 2.06 21.19 16.25
C SER A 410 2.03 19.76 16.75
N THR A 411 1.11 19.51 17.69
CA THR A 411 0.72 18.17 18.13
C THR A 411 -0.73 17.93 17.75
N GLU A 412 -1.00 16.87 17.01
CA GLU A 412 -2.34 16.39 16.67
C GLU A 412 -2.63 15.12 17.46
N VAL A 413 -3.81 15.07 18.09
CA VAL A 413 -4.34 13.89 18.78
C VAL A 413 -5.70 13.55 18.20
N GLN A 414 -5.89 12.29 17.81
CA GLN A 414 -7.16 11.77 17.33
C GLN A 414 -7.59 10.58 18.18
N HIS A 415 -8.88 10.51 18.53
CA HIS A 415 -9.49 9.31 19.09
C HIS A 415 -10.62 8.85 18.19
N SER A 416 -10.75 7.55 18.02
CA SER A 416 -11.84 6.94 17.25
C SER A 416 -12.42 5.77 18.04
N TYR A 417 -13.73 5.65 18.05
CA TYR A 417 -14.47 4.56 18.68
C TYR A 417 -15.52 4.08 17.72
N GLY A 418 -15.62 2.77 17.52
CA GLY A 418 -16.59 2.20 16.60
C GLY A 418 -17.32 1.00 17.20
N VAL A 419 -18.60 0.87 16.85
CA VAL A 419 -19.38 -0.36 17.08
C VAL A 419 -20.01 -0.80 15.77
N TYR A 420 -19.98 -2.08 15.46
CA TYR A 420 -20.48 -2.61 14.20
C TYR A 420 -21.14 -3.97 14.35
N ILE A 421 -22.03 -4.23 13.41
CA ILE A 421 -22.71 -5.50 13.27
C ILE A 421 -22.84 -5.82 11.77
N GLN A 422 -22.66 -7.08 11.43
CA GLN A 422 -22.94 -7.61 10.10
C GLN A 422 -23.65 -8.95 10.25
N ASP A 423 -24.66 -9.19 9.43
CA ASP A 423 -25.37 -10.45 9.30
C ASP A 423 -25.41 -10.85 7.82
N GLN A 424 -24.94 -12.03 7.51
CA GLN A 424 -25.20 -12.66 6.22
C GLN A 424 -26.20 -13.77 6.44
N ILE A 425 -27.34 -13.68 5.76
CA ILE A 425 -28.50 -14.53 5.95
C ILE A 425 -28.63 -15.46 4.74
N ASP A 426 -28.58 -16.76 4.95
CA ASP A 426 -28.90 -17.76 3.94
C ASP A 426 -30.44 -17.90 3.86
N ILE A 427 -31.02 -17.17 2.89
CA ILE A 427 -32.49 -17.22 2.64
C ILE A 427 -32.87 -18.55 2.02
N THR A 428 -32.04 -19.04 1.08
CA THR A 428 -32.09 -20.39 0.50
C THR A 428 -30.67 -20.86 0.23
N GLU A 429 -30.44 -22.05 -0.26
CA GLU A 429 -29.15 -22.52 -0.72
C GLU A 429 -28.53 -21.57 -1.79
N GLN A 430 -29.39 -20.91 -2.59
CA GLN A 430 -28.99 -20.05 -3.70
C GLN A 430 -28.96 -18.56 -3.34
N TRP A 431 -29.88 -18.08 -2.50
CA TRP A 431 -30.02 -16.66 -2.19
C TRP A 431 -29.48 -16.32 -0.82
N LYS A 432 -28.53 -15.38 -0.79
CA LYS A 432 -27.93 -14.88 0.43
C LYS A 432 -28.02 -13.36 0.46
N VAL A 433 -28.36 -12.81 1.61
CA VAL A 433 -28.47 -11.37 1.85
C VAL A 433 -27.49 -10.98 2.94
N GLN A 434 -26.69 -9.97 2.69
CA GLN A 434 -25.80 -9.36 3.68
C GLN A 434 -26.36 -8.00 4.08
N VAL A 435 -26.45 -7.76 5.39
CA VAL A 435 -26.81 -6.46 5.97
C VAL A 435 -25.84 -6.16 7.09
N GLY A 436 -25.32 -4.95 7.09
CA GLY A 436 -24.40 -4.53 8.13
C GLY A 436 -24.35 -3.01 8.26
N GLY A 437 -23.74 -2.57 9.31
CA GLY A 437 -23.48 -1.18 9.53
C GLY A 437 -22.56 -0.94 10.73
N ARG A 438 -21.95 0.21 10.71
CA ARG A 438 -21.02 0.67 11.74
C ARG A 438 -21.37 2.08 12.13
N TYR A 439 -21.29 2.37 13.40
CA TYR A 439 -21.37 3.73 13.93
C TYR A 439 -20.05 4.11 14.57
N ASP A 440 -19.50 5.24 14.12
CA ASP A 440 -18.21 5.77 14.57
C ASP A 440 -18.39 7.11 15.27
N TRP A 441 -17.63 7.30 16.35
CA TRP A 441 -17.36 8.57 17.00
C TRP A 441 -15.89 8.90 16.79
N PHE A 442 -15.61 10.12 16.41
CA PHE A 442 -14.27 10.58 16.10
C PHE A 442 -14.05 11.97 16.69
N ASP A 443 -12.99 12.15 17.47
CA ASP A 443 -12.54 13.45 17.93
C ASP A 443 -11.10 13.72 17.47
N GLN A 444 -10.81 14.98 17.15
CA GLN A 444 -9.50 15.47 16.77
C GLN A 444 -9.20 16.75 17.54
N GLN A 445 -8.00 16.85 18.06
CA GLN A 445 -7.44 18.05 18.63
C GLN A 445 -6.11 18.36 17.96
N ILE A 446 -5.90 19.61 17.53
CA ILE A 446 -4.64 20.11 17.00
C ILE A 446 -4.20 21.30 17.85
N ASP A 447 -3.05 21.17 18.50
CA ASP A 447 -2.37 22.21 19.26
C ASP A 447 -1.27 22.82 18.39
N ASN A 448 -1.45 24.08 17.96
CA ASN A 448 -0.43 24.83 17.22
C ASN A 448 0.45 25.61 18.20
N HIS A 449 1.71 25.18 18.33
CA HIS A 449 2.66 25.76 19.29
C HIS A 449 3.29 27.07 18.80
N ILE A 450 3.15 27.45 17.53
CA ILE A 450 3.68 28.70 17.00
C ILE A 450 2.83 29.90 17.49
N ASN A 451 1.53 29.81 17.34
CA ASN A 451 0.58 30.87 17.71
C ASN A 451 -0.22 30.55 18.98
N GLN A 452 0.08 29.41 19.63
CA GLN A 452 -0.60 28.94 20.84
C GLN A 452 -2.11 28.77 20.67
N SER A 453 -2.56 28.42 19.45
CA SER A 453 -3.96 28.12 19.17
C SER A 453 -4.26 26.64 19.29
N GLN A 454 -5.49 26.31 19.61
CA GLN A 454 -6.01 24.95 19.65
C GLN A 454 -7.27 24.87 18.80
N SER A 455 -7.35 23.83 17.98
CA SER A 455 -8.55 23.47 17.26
C SER A 455 -9.06 22.10 17.72
N LYS A 456 -10.39 21.95 17.80
CA LYS A 456 -11.06 20.69 18.18
C LYS A 456 -12.20 20.42 17.22
N SER A 457 -12.37 19.14 16.88
CA SER A 457 -13.46 18.66 16.04
C SER A 457 -14.00 17.36 16.61
N ASP A 458 -15.31 17.29 16.83
CA ASP A 458 -16.02 16.08 17.24
C ASP A 458 -17.00 15.72 16.12
N GLN A 459 -16.97 14.51 15.66
CA GLN A 459 -17.77 14.03 14.54
C GLN A 459 -18.31 12.63 14.83
N SER A 460 -19.42 12.28 14.20
CA SER A 460 -19.91 10.92 14.21
C SER A 460 -20.55 10.60 12.86
N THR A 461 -20.48 9.33 12.46
CA THR A 461 -21.06 8.87 11.19
C THR A 461 -21.57 7.46 11.30
N PHE A 462 -22.53 7.12 10.43
CA PHE A 462 -23.03 5.78 10.24
C PHE A 462 -22.69 5.30 8.83
N SER A 463 -22.05 4.15 8.71
CA SER A 463 -21.64 3.54 7.45
C SER A 463 -22.43 2.25 7.24
N PRO A 464 -23.51 2.27 6.44
CA PRO A 464 -24.29 1.08 6.11
C PRO A 464 -23.60 0.23 5.03
N ARG A 465 -23.97 -1.05 5.00
CA ARG A 465 -23.61 -1.98 3.95
C ARG A 465 -24.75 -2.97 3.73
N VAL A 466 -25.09 -3.18 2.45
CA VAL A 466 -26.12 -4.17 2.05
C VAL A 466 -25.60 -4.89 0.81
N GLY A 467 -25.81 -6.21 0.76
CA GLY A 467 -25.41 -7.02 -0.37
C GLY A 467 -26.38 -8.15 -0.63
N LEU A 468 -26.41 -8.61 -1.87
CA LEU A 468 -27.20 -9.74 -2.32
C LEU A 468 -26.29 -10.64 -3.14
N VAL A 469 -26.32 -11.94 -2.86
CA VAL A 469 -25.63 -12.97 -3.64
C VAL A 469 -26.65 -13.99 -4.13
N TYR A 470 -26.51 -14.36 -5.40
CA TYR A 470 -27.23 -15.46 -6.02
C TYR A 470 -26.26 -16.53 -6.52
N ALA A 471 -26.16 -17.65 -5.82
CA ALA A 471 -25.38 -18.82 -6.24
C ALA A 471 -26.17 -19.55 -7.35
N TYR A 472 -25.78 -19.32 -8.61
CA TYR A 472 -26.36 -20.01 -9.76
C TYR A 472 -25.93 -21.49 -9.76
N SER A 473 -24.69 -21.76 -9.40
CA SER A 473 -24.09 -23.08 -9.16
C SER A 473 -22.98 -22.95 -8.12
N ASP A 474 -22.34 -24.05 -7.76
CA ASP A 474 -21.20 -24.06 -6.87
C ASP A 474 -20.01 -23.26 -7.47
N ASP A 475 -19.94 -23.18 -8.81
CA ASP A 475 -18.87 -22.52 -9.56
C ASP A 475 -19.18 -21.06 -9.93
N ILE A 476 -20.45 -20.61 -9.90
CA ILE A 476 -20.85 -19.29 -10.42
C ILE A 476 -21.77 -18.59 -9.44
N GLN A 477 -21.34 -17.39 -9.00
CA GLN A 477 -22.11 -16.52 -8.12
C GLN A 477 -22.27 -15.13 -8.76
N TYR A 478 -23.50 -14.63 -8.74
CA TYR A 478 -23.81 -13.23 -9.05
C TYR A 478 -23.96 -12.46 -7.76
N TYR A 479 -23.48 -11.23 -7.75
CA TYR A 479 -23.65 -10.38 -6.58
C TYR A 479 -23.95 -8.93 -6.94
N THR A 480 -24.53 -8.21 -5.99
CA THR A 480 -24.62 -6.76 -5.99
C THR A 480 -24.50 -6.23 -4.58
N SER A 481 -23.90 -5.07 -4.42
CA SER A 481 -23.78 -4.43 -3.10
C SER A 481 -23.89 -2.91 -3.17
N TYR A 482 -24.25 -2.35 -2.03
CA TYR A 482 -24.21 -0.94 -1.69
C TYR A 482 -23.40 -0.79 -0.40
N SER A 483 -22.48 0.14 -0.36
CA SER A 483 -21.70 0.45 0.83
C SER A 483 -21.38 1.93 0.92
N GLU A 484 -21.27 2.44 2.15
CA GLU A 484 -20.79 3.78 2.44
C GLU A 484 -19.49 3.71 3.25
N GLY A 485 -18.66 4.71 3.04
CA GLY A 485 -17.44 4.93 3.78
C GLY A 485 -17.25 6.39 4.15
N PHE A 486 -16.34 6.65 5.07
CA PHE A 486 -16.01 8.01 5.48
C PHE A 486 -14.55 8.19 5.80
N ARG A 487 -14.11 9.45 5.72
CA ARG A 487 -12.83 9.93 6.23
C ARG A 487 -13.00 11.29 6.88
N PRO A 488 -12.55 11.51 8.14
CA PRO A 488 -12.66 12.81 8.79
C PRO A 488 -11.89 13.91 8.05
N ASN A 489 -12.50 15.08 7.93
CA ASN A 489 -11.84 16.29 7.50
C ASN A 489 -11.30 17.07 8.70
N SER A 490 -10.20 17.81 8.50
CA SER A 490 -9.62 18.68 9.53
C SER A 490 -9.97 20.15 9.27
N GLY A 491 -10.25 20.91 10.33
CA GLY A 491 -10.51 22.35 10.27
C GLY A 491 -11.98 22.75 10.45
N TYR A 492 -12.23 24.03 10.20
CA TYR A 492 -13.53 24.67 10.42
C TYR A 492 -13.94 25.52 9.22
N ASP A 493 -15.25 25.64 9.02
CA ASP A 493 -15.82 26.55 8.05
C ASP A 493 -15.75 28.03 8.56
N ILE A 494 -16.24 28.96 7.72
CA ILE A 494 -16.26 30.39 8.02
C ILE A 494 -17.09 30.73 9.28
N ASN A 495 -18.02 29.88 9.68
CA ASN A 495 -18.88 30.07 10.86
C ASN A 495 -18.21 29.48 12.14
N GLY A 496 -17.11 28.77 12.01
CA GLY A 496 -16.43 28.07 13.10
C GLY A 496 -16.98 26.68 13.37
N ASP A 497 -17.82 26.14 12.46
CA ASP A 497 -18.30 24.76 12.53
C ASP A 497 -17.29 23.82 11.91
N ALA A 498 -17.05 22.64 12.54
CA ALA A 498 -16.16 21.63 12.00
C ALA A 498 -16.66 21.13 10.63
N PHE A 499 -15.73 20.93 9.69
CA PHE A 499 -16.08 20.37 8.38
C PHE A 499 -16.71 18.99 8.53
N LYS A 500 -17.73 18.72 7.71
CA LYS A 500 -18.29 17.36 7.61
C LYS A 500 -17.22 16.40 7.12
N PRO A 501 -17.26 15.12 7.58
CA PRO A 501 -16.38 14.10 7.03
C PRO A 501 -16.58 13.98 5.51
N GLU A 502 -15.52 13.66 4.79
CA GLU A 502 -15.67 13.10 3.46
C GLU A 502 -16.50 11.83 3.55
N SER A 503 -17.41 11.64 2.62
CA SER A 503 -18.19 10.42 2.52
C SER A 503 -18.05 9.81 1.13
N THR A 504 -17.99 8.50 1.07
CA THR A 504 -17.95 7.75 -0.18
C THR A 504 -19.12 6.80 -0.21
N THR A 505 -19.88 6.83 -1.30
CA THR A 505 -20.96 5.87 -1.59
C THR A 505 -20.55 5.03 -2.78
N SER A 506 -20.73 3.71 -2.71
CA SER A 506 -20.42 2.80 -3.81
C SER A 506 -21.54 1.80 -4.04
N ILE A 507 -21.84 1.57 -5.31
CA ILE A 507 -22.70 0.50 -5.79
C ILE A 507 -21.88 -0.36 -6.74
N GLU A 508 -21.94 -1.67 -6.58
CA GLU A 508 -21.31 -2.60 -7.51
C GLU A 508 -22.20 -3.81 -7.78
N ALA A 509 -21.97 -4.41 -8.95
CA ALA A 509 -22.56 -5.69 -9.31
C ALA A 509 -21.53 -6.51 -10.10
N GLY A 510 -21.52 -7.82 -9.89
CA GLY A 510 -20.52 -8.66 -10.52
C GLY A 510 -20.88 -10.13 -10.57
N ILE A 511 -20.00 -10.86 -11.23
CA ILE A 511 -20.01 -12.32 -11.35
C ILE A 511 -18.68 -12.81 -10.82
N LYS A 512 -18.71 -13.79 -9.93
CA LYS A 512 -17.55 -14.58 -9.51
C LYS A 512 -17.70 -15.98 -10.05
N PHE A 513 -16.63 -16.55 -10.53
CA PHE A 513 -16.61 -17.94 -10.98
C PHE A 513 -15.33 -18.63 -10.52
N SER A 514 -15.47 -19.90 -10.14
CA SER A 514 -14.38 -20.72 -9.63
C SER A 514 -14.60 -22.17 -10.03
N THR A 515 -13.84 -22.60 -11.04
CA THR A 515 -13.82 -23.98 -11.52
C THR A 515 -12.52 -24.66 -11.11
N ASP A 516 -12.31 -25.94 -11.45
CA ASP A 516 -11.07 -26.65 -11.15
C ASP A 516 -9.83 -26.02 -11.80
N THR A 517 -9.97 -25.32 -12.92
CA THR A 517 -8.85 -24.80 -13.72
C THR A 517 -8.87 -23.29 -13.93
N LEU A 518 -9.99 -22.63 -13.60
CA LEU A 518 -10.20 -21.23 -13.91
C LEU A 518 -10.98 -20.54 -12.80
N ASN A 519 -10.42 -19.45 -12.28
CA ASN A 519 -11.06 -18.58 -11.29
C ASN A 519 -11.07 -17.16 -11.81
N GLY A 520 -12.08 -16.39 -11.48
CA GLY A 520 -12.10 -14.99 -11.89
C GLY A 520 -13.34 -14.24 -11.43
N SER A 521 -13.33 -12.98 -11.76
CA SER A 521 -14.46 -12.07 -11.51
C SER A 521 -14.63 -11.06 -12.63
N PHE A 522 -15.86 -10.63 -12.82
CA PHE A 522 -16.21 -9.46 -13.62
C PHE A 522 -17.09 -8.56 -12.77
N THR A 523 -16.70 -7.30 -12.61
CA THR A 523 -17.39 -6.32 -11.75
C THR A 523 -17.63 -5.04 -12.51
N VAL A 524 -18.82 -4.46 -12.36
CA VAL A 524 -19.14 -3.08 -12.74
C VAL A 524 -19.38 -2.28 -11.47
N PHE A 525 -18.87 -1.06 -11.41
CA PHE A 525 -18.99 -0.21 -10.22
C PHE A 525 -19.30 1.24 -10.57
N SER A 526 -19.95 1.92 -9.63
CA SER A 526 -20.15 3.36 -9.61
C SER A 526 -19.97 3.86 -8.17
N ALA A 527 -19.11 4.83 -7.99
CA ALA A 527 -18.82 5.41 -6.68
C ALA A 527 -18.80 6.93 -6.76
N GLU A 528 -19.22 7.56 -5.66
CA GLU A 528 -19.22 9.00 -5.46
C GLU A 528 -18.54 9.35 -4.14
N LYS A 529 -17.61 10.29 -4.17
CA LYS A 529 -16.95 10.84 -2.99
C LYS A 529 -17.35 12.31 -2.88
N SER A 530 -17.87 12.70 -1.72
CA SER A 530 -18.40 14.06 -1.44
C SER A 530 -17.78 14.65 -0.18
N ASN A 531 -18.07 15.94 0.06
CA ASN A 531 -17.52 16.74 1.16
C ASN A 531 -15.98 16.85 1.13
N MET A 532 -15.36 16.73 -0.05
CA MET A 532 -13.93 17.02 -0.19
C MET A 532 -13.68 18.50 0.11
N LEU A 533 -12.56 18.77 0.78
CA LEU A 533 -12.16 20.15 1.00
C LEU A 533 -11.84 20.83 -0.33
N THR A 534 -12.38 22.01 -0.52
CA THR A 534 -12.17 22.89 -1.67
C THR A 534 -12.09 24.33 -1.19
N THR A 535 -11.66 25.27 -2.04
CA THR A 535 -11.53 26.67 -1.69
C THR A 535 -12.63 27.51 -2.35
N ASP A 536 -13.35 28.31 -1.56
CA ASP A 536 -14.18 29.38 -2.10
C ASP A 536 -13.27 30.57 -2.47
N LEU A 537 -13.06 30.76 -3.77
CA LEU A 537 -12.18 31.82 -4.30
C LEU A 537 -12.67 33.24 -3.99
N GLN A 538 -13.99 33.45 -3.75
CA GLN A 538 -14.54 34.73 -3.42
C GLN A 538 -14.38 35.07 -1.94
N ALA A 539 -14.64 34.08 -1.09
CA ALA A 539 -14.52 34.23 0.36
C ALA A 539 -13.09 34.03 0.86
N GLY A 540 -12.23 33.33 0.10
CA GLY A 540 -10.85 33.00 0.50
C GLY A 540 -10.79 32.02 1.65
N VAL A 541 -11.77 31.13 1.75
CA VAL A 541 -11.91 30.15 2.84
C VAL A 541 -12.10 28.74 2.28
N SER A 542 -11.65 27.74 3.03
CA SER A 542 -11.91 26.35 2.71
C SER A 542 -13.38 25.99 2.99
N THR A 543 -13.94 25.16 2.16
CA THR A 543 -15.31 24.62 2.28
C THR A 543 -15.29 23.13 1.98
N ALA A 544 -16.21 22.36 2.54
CA ALA A 544 -16.35 20.91 2.27
C ALA A 544 -17.46 20.67 1.22
N LEU A 545 -17.22 21.09 -0.02
CA LEU A 545 -18.20 21.04 -1.13
C LEU A 545 -17.67 20.32 -2.37
N GLY A 546 -16.41 19.86 -2.35
CA GLY A 546 -15.84 19.10 -3.46
C GLY A 546 -16.50 17.75 -3.60
N GLU A 547 -16.71 17.33 -4.85
CA GLU A 547 -17.36 16.06 -5.20
C GLU A 547 -16.70 15.45 -6.43
N VAL A 548 -16.44 14.14 -6.38
CA VAL A 548 -15.89 13.35 -7.49
C VAL A 548 -16.70 12.08 -7.70
N THR A 549 -16.77 11.63 -8.95
CA THR A 549 -17.39 10.36 -9.32
C THR A 549 -16.36 9.46 -9.98
N SER A 550 -16.51 8.16 -9.77
CA SER A 550 -15.74 7.12 -10.43
C SER A 550 -16.64 5.99 -10.88
N GLU A 551 -16.61 5.67 -12.16
CA GLU A 551 -17.38 4.60 -12.76
C GLU A 551 -16.45 3.69 -13.57
N GLY A 552 -16.68 2.37 -13.56
CA GLY A 552 -15.80 1.49 -14.29
C GLY A 552 -16.20 0.04 -14.35
N VAL A 553 -15.32 -0.73 -14.96
CA VAL A 553 -15.41 -2.18 -15.04
C VAL A 553 -14.07 -2.80 -14.69
N GLU A 554 -14.11 -3.94 -14.04
CA GLU A 554 -12.94 -4.74 -13.66
C GLU A 554 -13.15 -6.17 -14.14
N PHE A 555 -12.07 -6.78 -14.61
CA PHE A 555 -12.04 -8.17 -15.01
C PHE A 555 -10.75 -8.81 -14.52
N ASP A 556 -10.87 -9.84 -13.68
CA ASP A 556 -9.76 -10.62 -13.14
C ASP A 556 -9.95 -12.08 -13.53
N LEU A 557 -8.88 -12.71 -14.01
CA LEU A 557 -8.90 -14.09 -14.47
C LEU A 557 -7.58 -14.78 -14.15
N HIS A 558 -7.65 -15.89 -13.40
CA HIS A 558 -6.51 -16.73 -13.05
C HIS A 558 -6.79 -18.16 -13.44
N GLY A 559 -5.81 -18.86 -13.99
CA GLY A 559 -6.04 -20.24 -14.35
C GLY A 559 -4.86 -20.96 -15.00
N TYR A 560 -5.18 -22.17 -15.45
CA TYR A 560 -4.24 -23.05 -16.11
C TYR A 560 -4.67 -23.30 -17.54
N ILE A 561 -3.77 -23.01 -18.51
CA ILE A 561 -3.93 -23.40 -19.92
C ILE A 561 -3.63 -24.89 -20.07
N THR A 562 -2.65 -25.37 -19.32
CA THR A 562 -2.29 -26.78 -19.16
C THR A 562 -1.89 -27.01 -17.71
N GLU A 563 -1.75 -28.25 -17.26
CA GLU A 563 -1.28 -28.59 -15.90
C GLU A 563 0.06 -27.88 -15.50
N ARG A 564 0.82 -27.39 -16.49
CA ARG A 564 2.14 -26.79 -16.31
C ARG A 564 2.24 -25.35 -16.84
N THR A 565 1.15 -24.79 -17.32
CA THR A 565 1.12 -23.43 -17.82
C THR A 565 -0.02 -22.70 -17.15
N SER A 566 0.31 -21.76 -16.28
CA SER A 566 -0.67 -20.86 -15.64
C SER A 566 -0.65 -19.48 -16.31
N PHE A 567 -1.74 -18.79 -16.17
CA PHE A 567 -1.86 -17.39 -16.57
C PHE A 567 -2.67 -16.60 -15.57
N ASP A 568 -2.36 -15.31 -15.48
CA ASP A 568 -3.14 -14.31 -14.77
C ASP A 568 -3.42 -13.17 -15.77
N PHE A 569 -4.64 -12.69 -15.79
CA PHE A 569 -5.06 -11.54 -16.57
C PHE A 569 -5.93 -10.64 -15.71
N ALA A 570 -5.58 -9.38 -15.61
CA ALA A 570 -6.39 -8.37 -14.94
C ALA A 570 -6.52 -7.13 -15.84
N TYR A 571 -7.70 -6.55 -15.90
CA TYR A 571 -8.00 -5.34 -16.65
C TYR A 571 -8.97 -4.46 -15.89
N THR A 572 -8.69 -3.17 -15.89
CA THR A 572 -9.56 -2.16 -15.29
C THR A 572 -9.80 -1.01 -16.27
N TYR A 573 -11.06 -0.62 -16.42
CA TYR A 573 -11.45 0.67 -16.99
C TYR A 573 -12.01 1.54 -15.87
N THR A 574 -11.48 2.77 -15.72
CA THR A 574 -11.88 3.72 -14.68
C THR A 574 -12.09 5.11 -15.27
N ASP A 575 -13.30 5.66 -15.17
CA ASP A 575 -13.60 7.06 -15.51
C ASP A 575 -13.83 7.86 -14.22
N ALA A 576 -12.74 8.37 -13.64
CA ALA A 576 -12.75 9.15 -12.41
C ALA A 576 -12.60 10.64 -12.72
N LYS A 577 -13.53 11.48 -12.21
CA LYS A 577 -13.62 12.90 -12.54
C LYS A 577 -14.34 13.73 -11.48
N THR A 578 -14.13 15.05 -11.51
CA THR A 578 -14.88 15.99 -10.69
C THR A 578 -16.37 16.00 -11.07
N ALA A 579 -17.25 15.89 -10.08
CA ALA A 579 -18.72 15.89 -10.27
C ALA A 579 -19.32 17.30 -10.29
N ASN A 580 -18.61 18.26 -9.73
CA ASN A 580 -18.97 19.69 -9.73
C ASN A 580 -17.75 20.56 -10.04
N ASP A 581 -17.96 21.86 -10.24
CA ASP A 581 -16.86 22.83 -10.28
C ASP A 581 -16.22 22.88 -8.89
N THR A 582 -14.93 22.65 -8.81
CA THR A 582 -14.17 22.66 -7.55
C THR A 582 -12.91 23.51 -7.70
N VAL A 583 -12.22 23.75 -6.61
CA VAL A 583 -10.95 24.48 -6.57
C VAL A 583 -9.95 23.66 -5.78
N ASN A 584 -8.82 23.38 -6.40
CA ASN A 584 -7.69 22.76 -5.69
C ASN A 584 -7.25 23.67 -4.54
N THR A 585 -7.21 23.16 -3.31
CA THR A 585 -6.90 23.93 -2.10
C THR A 585 -5.43 24.34 -2.01
N ASP A 586 -4.53 23.59 -2.64
CA ASP A 586 -3.10 23.83 -2.58
C ASP A 586 -2.66 24.97 -3.53
N TRP A 587 -3.31 25.06 -4.70
CA TRP A 587 -2.89 25.94 -5.80
C TRP A 587 -3.92 27.02 -6.14
N TRP A 588 -5.14 26.96 -5.58
CA TRP A 588 -6.23 27.88 -5.88
C TRP A 588 -6.63 27.87 -7.37
N VAL A 589 -6.45 26.71 -8.01
CA VAL A 589 -6.81 26.51 -9.41
C VAL A 589 -8.22 25.95 -9.52
N LYS A 590 -9.03 26.58 -10.39
CA LYS A 590 -10.38 26.11 -10.67
C LYS A 590 -10.35 24.85 -11.53
N LEU A 591 -10.95 23.79 -11.03
CA LEU A 591 -11.19 22.55 -11.73
C LEU A 591 -12.66 22.47 -12.14
N PRO A 592 -13.01 22.58 -13.43
CA PRO A 592 -14.39 22.49 -13.87
C PRO A 592 -14.93 21.08 -13.70
N LYS A 593 -16.26 20.95 -13.62
CA LYS A 593 -16.93 19.66 -13.67
C LYS A 593 -16.45 18.83 -14.86
N GLY A 594 -16.13 17.54 -14.60
CA GLY A 594 -15.65 16.60 -15.60
C GLY A 594 -14.12 16.59 -15.77
N SER A 595 -13.37 17.36 -14.96
CA SER A 595 -11.90 17.26 -14.95
C SER A 595 -11.45 15.88 -14.47
N PRO A 596 -10.51 15.21 -15.17
CA PRO A 596 -9.96 13.94 -14.72
C PRO A 596 -9.19 14.12 -13.41
N LEU A 597 -9.05 13.05 -12.65
CA LEU A 597 -8.26 13.03 -11.41
C LEU A 597 -6.77 12.72 -11.71
N LEU A 598 -5.92 13.23 -10.81
CA LEU A 598 -4.46 13.12 -10.89
C LEU A 598 -4.00 11.66 -10.86
N ASN A 599 -3.07 11.28 -11.74
CA ASN A 599 -2.48 9.95 -11.85
C ASN A 599 -3.47 8.80 -12.10
N ILE A 600 -4.69 9.06 -12.52
CA ILE A 600 -5.67 8.01 -12.77
C ILE A 600 -5.78 7.72 -14.27
N PRO A 601 -5.29 6.55 -14.74
CA PRO A 601 -5.46 6.12 -16.12
C PRO A 601 -6.88 5.62 -16.35
N LYS A 602 -7.38 5.80 -17.59
CA LYS A 602 -8.68 5.22 -17.97
C LYS A 602 -8.60 3.71 -18.19
N HIS A 603 -7.47 3.21 -18.58
CA HIS A 603 -7.26 1.80 -18.90
C HIS A 603 -5.96 1.33 -18.28
N SER A 604 -6.01 0.25 -17.52
CA SER A 604 -4.86 -0.47 -16.99
C SER A 604 -5.03 -1.96 -17.20
N ALA A 605 -3.96 -2.68 -17.46
CA ALA A 605 -4.02 -4.13 -17.66
C ALA A 605 -2.72 -4.82 -17.26
N ASN A 606 -2.84 -6.00 -16.68
CA ASN A 606 -1.73 -6.89 -16.39
C ASN A 606 -1.99 -8.27 -16.99
N VAL A 607 -0.97 -8.85 -17.59
CA VAL A 607 -0.99 -10.22 -18.10
C VAL A 607 0.27 -10.92 -17.64
N ARG A 608 0.14 -12.06 -16.99
CA ARG A 608 1.26 -12.91 -16.63
C ARG A 608 1.05 -14.31 -17.19
N LEU A 609 2.09 -14.89 -17.76
CA LEU A 609 2.13 -16.26 -18.21
C LEU A 609 3.34 -16.94 -17.59
N LYS A 610 3.13 -18.10 -16.97
CA LYS A 610 4.14 -18.90 -16.29
C LYS A 610 4.14 -20.32 -16.82
N ARG A 611 5.33 -20.89 -17.10
CA ARG A 611 5.50 -22.23 -17.63
C ARG A 611 6.58 -23.00 -16.92
N ASP A 612 6.24 -24.19 -16.39
CA ASP A 612 7.18 -25.22 -15.95
C ASP A 612 7.77 -25.94 -17.19
N LEU A 613 9.09 -26.02 -17.26
CA LEU A 613 9.83 -26.57 -18.40
C LEU A 613 10.19 -28.05 -18.28
N ASN A 614 9.89 -28.69 -17.18
CA ASN A 614 10.32 -30.05 -16.88
C ASN A 614 9.86 -31.08 -17.93
N ASP A 615 8.69 -30.88 -18.55
CA ASP A 615 8.14 -31.75 -19.59
C ASP A 615 8.70 -31.49 -21.01
N LEU A 616 9.28 -30.31 -21.23
CA LEU A 616 9.78 -29.91 -22.57
C LEU A 616 11.26 -30.26 -22.76
N ILE A 617 12.08 -30.03 -21.75
CA ILE A 617 13.54 -30.11 -21.86
C ILE A 617 14.19 -30.81 -20.67
N ASP A 618 13.41 -31.53 -19.85
CA ASP A 618 13.87 -32.21 -18.63
C ASP A 618 14.73 -31.33 -17.73
N LEU A 619 14.26 -30.06 -17.57
CA LEU A 619 14.91 -29.05 -16.75
C LEU A 619 13.94 -28.61 -15.64
N ASN A 620 14.36 -28.77 -14.39
CA ASN A 620 13.59 -28.32 -13.22
C ASN A 620 13.61 -26.78 -13.12
N ALA A 621 12.94 -26.15 -14.06
CA ALA A 621 12.89 -24.70 -14.17
C ALA A 621 11.51 -24.20 -14.57
N THR A 622 11.21 -23.02 -14.12
CA THR A 622 10.00 -22.26 -14.46
C THR A 622 10.42 -20.96 -15.13
N ILE A 623 9.73 -20.59 -16.20
CA ILE A 623 9.90 -19.28 -16.84
C ILE A 623 8.58 -18.54 -16.87
N GLY A 624 8.64 -17.22 -16.84
CA GLY A 624 7.45 -16.40 -16.98
C GLY A 624 7.72 -15.09 -17.68
N ILE A 625 6.64 -14.55 -18.22
CA ILE A 625 6.57 -13.22 -18.82
C ILE A 625 5.39 -12.49 -18.20
N ALA A 626 5.60 -11.23 -17.84
CA ALA A 626 4.55 -10.32 -17.41
C ALA A 626 4.51 -9.09 -18.31
N LEU A 627 3.30 -8.65 -18.64
CA LEU A 627 3.02 -7.43 -19.38
C LEU A 627 2.19 -6.52 -18.48
N GLN A 628 2.63 -5.29 -18.34
CA GLN A 628 1.91 -4.23 -17.60
C GLN A 628 1.61 -3.10 -18.58
N TYR A 629 0.36 -2.72 -18.67
CA TYR A 629 -0.08 -1.56 -19.47
C TYR A 629 -0.73 -0.53 -18.56
N GLU A 630 -0.29 0.71 -18.69
CA GLU A 630 -0.86 1.88 -18.03
C GLU A 630 -1.23 2.93 -19.08
N GLY A 631 -2.47 3.42 -19.05
CA GLY A 631 -2.98 4.42 -19.96
C GLY A 631 -2.42 5.82 -19.70
N GLU A 632 -2.65 6.73 -20.66
CA GLU A 632 -2.38 8.15 -20.47
C GLU A 632 -3.21 8.69 -19.29
N ARG A 633 -2.60 9.57 -18.46
CA ARG A 633 -3.23 10.10 -17.24
C ARG A 633 -2.80 11.52 -16.94
N LEU A 634 -3.66 12.28 -16.26
CA LEU A 634 -3.37 13.66 -15.85
C LEU A 634 -2.14 13.68 -14.92
N GLY A 635 -1.17 14.53 -15.19
CA GLY A 635 0.08 14.65 -14.44
C GLY A 635 0.11 15.79 -13.43
N GLU A 636 -0.80 16.78 -13.54
CA GLU A 636 -0.94 17.84 -12.53
C GLU A 636 -2.30 18.50 -12.62
N THR A 637 -2.71 19.19 -11.53
CA THR A 637 -3.98 19.92 -11.47
C THR A 637 -3.82 21.43 -11.72
N ILE A 638 -2.59 21.96 -11.72
CA ILE A 638 -2.29 23.36 -12.00
C ILE A 638 -2.48 23.65 -13.50
N ASP A 639 -1.94 22.82 -14.35
CA ASP A 639 -2.12 22.83 -15.80
C ASP A 639 -2.78 21.51 -16.25
N PRO A 640 -4.09 21.49 -16.45
CA PRO A 640 -4.80 20.27 -16.84
C PRO A 640 -4.49 19.81 -18.27
N THR A 641 -3.51 20.39 -18.94
CA THR A 641 -2.99 19.94 -20.24
C THR A 641 -1.72 19.09 -20.12
N TYR A 642 -1.14 19.00 -18.93
CA TYR A 642 0.00 18.13 -18.67
C TYR A 642 -0.45 16.69 -18.40
N TYR A 643 -0.06 15.76 -19.27
CA TYR A 643 -0.37 14.34 -19.17
C TYR A 643 0.89 13.49 -19.17
N LEU A 644 0.91 12.49 -18.29
CA LEU A 644 1.90 11.42 -18.35
C LEU A 644 1.53 10.47 -19.49
N PRO A 645 2.49 10.13 -20.40
CA PRO A 645 2.25 9.22 -21.51
C PRO A 645 1.86 7.82 -21.06
N SER A 646 1.10 7.11 -21.87
CA SER A 646 0.87 5.67 -21.69
C SER A 646 2.14 4.86 -21.89
N TYR A 647 2.25 3.73 -21.20
CA TYR A 647 3.36 2.81 -21.37
C TYR A 647 2.93 1.34 -21.31
N THR A 648 3.80 0.49 -21.83
CA THR A 648 3.73 -0.96 -21.68
C THR A 648 5.09 -1.47 -21.28
N LEU A 649 5.17 -2.15 -20.14
CA LEU A 649 6.38 -2.82 -19.65
C LEU A 649 6.30 -4.30 -19.94
N VAL A 650 7.45 -4.90 -20.22
CA VAL A 650 7.62 -6.33 -20.37
C VAL A 650 8.64 -6.79 -19.35
N ASN A 651 8.22 -7.69 -18.46
CA ASN A 651 9.06 -8.25 -17.41
C ASN A 651 9.23 -9.75 -17.66
N LEU A 652 10.42 -10.27 -17.40
CA LEU A 652 10.74 -11.69 -17.51
C LEU A 652 11.24 -12.21 -16.18
N PHE A 653 10.85 -13.44 -15.85
CA PHE A 653 11.44 -14.14 -14.72
C PHE A 653 11.73 -15.61 -15.05
N ALA A 654 12.72 -16.14 -14.40
CA ALA A 654 13.09 -17.54 -14.54
C ALA A 654 13.61 -18.06 -13.20
N THR A 655 13.07 -19.20 -12.76
CA THR A 655 13.50 -19.90 -11.54
C THR A 655 14.02 -21.26 -11.93
N TYR A 656 15.24 -21.59 -11.52
CA TYR A 656 15.87 -22.89 -11.67
C TYR A 656 16.06 -23.55 -10.31
N ASN A 657 15.40 -24.68 -10.09
CA ASN A 657 15.59 -25.48 -8.89
C ASN A 657 16.79 -26.41 -9.08
N VAL A 658 17.90 -26.08 -8.43
CA VAL A 658 19.15 -26.86 -8.46
C VAL A 658 18.91 -28.23 -7.82
N ASN A 659 18.15 -28.25 -6.74
CA ASN A 659 17.60 -29.40 -6.04
C ASN A 659 16.37 -28.98 -5.24
N ASP A 660 15.85 -29.83 -4.36
CA ASP A 660 14.63 -29.54 -3.56
C ASP A 660 14.83 -28.37 -2.58
N ASP A 661 16.07 -28.10 -2.16
CA ASP A 661 16.39 -27.09 -1.16
C ASP A 661 16.92 -25.77 -1.76
N VAL A 662 17.50 -25.81 -2.98
CA VAL A 662 18.23 -24.68 -3.56
C VAL A 662 17.60 -24.25 -4.88
N SER A 663 17.22 -22.98 -4.98
CA SER A 663 16.77 -22.37 -6.22
C SER A 663 17.56 -21.11 -6.55
N VAL A 664 17.67 -20.83 -7.84
CA VAL A 664 18.23 -19.60 -8.41
C VAL A 664 17.14 -18.94 -9.25
N GLN A 665 16.90 -17.68 -8.99
CA GLN A 665 15.90 -16.89 -9.72
C GLN A 665 16.55 -15.68 -10.38
N LEU A 666 16.17 -15.42 -11.62
CA LEU A 666 16.51 -14.22 -12.37
C LEU A 666 15.23 -13.46 -12.71
N ASN A 667 15.16 -12.22 -12.29
CA ASN A 667 14.16 -11.26 -12.74
C ASN A 667 14.82 -10.23 -13.67
N VAL A 668 14.19 -9.91 -14.78
CA VAL A 668 14.58 -8.84 -15.70
C VAL A 668 13.36 -7.98 -15.95
N ASN A 669 13.34 -6.79 -15.40
CA ASN A 669 12.23 -5.86 -15.50
C ASN A 669 12.47 -4.88 -16.67
N ASN A 670 11.38 -4.40 -17.26
CA ASN A 670 11.41 -3.46 -18.36
C ASN A 670 12.39 -3.88 -19.48
N VAL A 671 12.27 -5.13 -19.96
CA VAL A 671 13.20 -5.77 -20.92
C VAL A 671 13.36 -4.95 -22.22
N LEU A 672 12.33 -4.18 -22.58
CA LEU A 672 12.35 -3.33 -23.77
C LEU A 672 12.98 -1.95 -23.54
N ASP A 673 13.48 -1.70 -22.34
CA ASP A 673 14.07 -0.43 -21.91
C ASP A 673 13.17 0.77 -22.25
N LYS A 674 11.87 0.61 -21.96
CA LYS A 674 10.87 1.64 -22.20
C LYS A 674 11.03 2.77 -21.19
N GLU A 675 11.29 3.97 -21.64
CA GLU A 675 11.23 5.16 -20.80
C GLU A 675 9.76 5.46 -20.46
N TYR A 676 9.47 5.59 -19.16
CA TYR A 676 8.15 5.84 -18.62
C TYR A 676 8.21 6.65 -17.33
N TYR A 677 7.04 7.09 -16.85
CA TYR A 677 6.91 7.92 -15.65
C TYR A 677 5.80 7.31 -14.80
N SER A 678 6.12 6.96 -13.55
CA SER A 678 5.21 6.22 -12.68
C SER A 678 4.08 7.10 -12.14
N ASN A 679 4.44 8.27 -11.62
CA ASN A 679 3.48 9.23 -11.08
C ASN A 679 4.00 10.66 -11.19
N SER A 680 3.16 11.62 -10.86
CA SER A 680 3.51 13.03 -10.79
C SER A 680 2.61 13.74 -9.78
N TYR A 681 3.13 14.73 -9.10
CA TYR A 681 2.33 15.69 -8.34
C TYR A 681 2.16 17.00 -9.10
N SER A 682 3.16 17.36 -9.89
CA SER A 682 3.22 18.53 -10.76
C SER A 682 4.26 18.27 -11.86
N ALA A 683 4.18 19.00 -12.97
CA ALA A 683 5.20 18.96 -14.01
C ALA A 683 6.63 19.22 -13.48
N ILE A 684 6.76 19.89 -12.32
CA ILE A 684 8.05 20.12 -11.65
C ILE A 684 8.48 18.94 -10.77
N TRP A 685 7.57 18.03 -10.41
CA TRP A 685 7.82 16.83 -9.61
C TRP A 685 7.23 15.62 -10.33
N THR A 686 7.92 15.16 -11.35
CA THR A 686 7.54 13.99 -12.15
C THR A 686 8.50 12.84 -11.86
N GLN A 687 8.00 11.69 -11.48
CA GLN A 687 8.78 10.51 -11.14
C GLN A 687 9.05 9.67 -12.38
N PRO A 688 10.31 9.58 -12.85
CA PRO A 688 10.67 8.64 -13.89
C PRO A 688 10.66 7.21 -13.35
N GLY A 689 10.18 6.29 -14.19
CA GLY A 689 10.22 4.87 -13.90
C GLY A 689 11.57 4.24 -14.19
N GLU A 690 11.81 3.07 -13.64
CA GLU A 690 13.08 2.35 -13.75
C GLU A 690 13.35 1.89 -15.20
N PRO A 691 14.55 2.16 -15.76
CA PRO A 691 14.99 1.56 -17.01
C PRO A 691 15.15 0.04 -16.88
N VAL A 692 15.59 -0.63 -17.94
CA VAL A 692 15.84 -2.08 -17.87
C VAL A 692 16.76 -2.41 -16.70
N ASN A 693 16.30 -3.34 -15.87
CA ASN A 693 17.04 -3.78 -14.70
C ASN A 693 16.97 -5.30 -14.51
N TYR A 694 17.87 -5.83 -13.70
CA TYR A 694 17.90 -7.25 -13.39
C TYR A 694 18.20 -7.48 -11.91
N LYS A 695 17.67 -8.60 -11.39
CA LYS A 695 17.93 -9.12 -10.04
C LYS A 695 18.16 -10.62 -10.10
N LEU A 696 19.29 -11.07 -9.60
CA LEU A 696 19.63 -12.49 -9.42
C LEU A 696 19.51 -12.82 -7.94
N SER A 697 18.75 -13.88 -7.62
CA SER A 697 18.51 -14.34 -6.27
C SER A 697 18.93 -15.81 -6.13
N LEU A 698 19.52 -16.14 -5.00
CA LEU A 698 19.80 -17.52 -4.57
C LEU A 698 19.04 -17.75 -3.27
N LYS A 699 18.18 -18.79 -3.25
CA LYS A 699 17.39 -19.18 -2.10
C LYS A 699 17.75 -20.58 -1.67
N TYR A 700 17.97 -20.75 -0.38
CA TYR A 700 18.09 -22.05 0.29
C TYR A 700 16.91 -22.20 1.26
N SER A 701 16.14 -23.29 1.11
CA SER A 701 15.00 -23.65 1.96
C SER A 701 15.28 -24.94 2.69
N PHE A 702 14.84 -25.12 3.93
CA PHE A 702 15.10 -26.29 4.76
C PHE A 702 13.97 -26.54 5.75
#